data_3f7404ec7baf7fe3abdd289c78ddea70
#
_entry.id   3f7404ec7baf7fe3abdd289c78ddea70
#
_cell.length_a   1.000
_cell.length_b   1.000
_cell.length_c   1.000
_cell.angle_alpha   90.00
_cell.angle_beta   90.00
_cell.angle_gamma   90.00
#
_symmetry.space_group_name_H-M   'P 1'
#
loop_
_entity.id
_entity.type
_entity.pdbx_description
1 polymer ?
#
loop_
_entity_poly.entity_id
_entity_poly.type
_entity_poly.pdbx_seq_one_letter_code
_entity_poly.pdbx_strand_id
1 'polypeptide(L)'
;MNQISSAPTLKAPSAEETDLIKKFLNDTTLFLGPDPEIMQNHDLMPRSAEEEAAIAQFDAVHAIAKIRDRIQAGCDEGYEMVEQMGAAPGAKWGDIITGVYSASGDLAIASAGGVLIFSALVHHPIKFIIKNWVNDPTVGVRDGDGFIHNDSRYGNVHNTDQSMILPIFHQGKLVCWVASTVHEGENGAIEPGGMPSMAESPSDEGLKMSPFKVVENYQIKRDILTFLQNSVREPKLQYEDMKVKLFACLRIKQRIEETLATDGAEALISTLRLTMENVRAEVKRRISAWPDMTVRTYIIQDSTLRENCVVKINCKLTKTGDRLIFDFRGSAPEFTNRATNTIVAGLKGMLAQVFLCYVWPDLPRGQAAFAPIEVITDPHSIVNCSYDAPNSQSLMSIFTGFTAGQHAVAKFLYACPEKFTKVHAPTFNMINTFIWGGVSQHGEMLGNLCADLNGMGAGATVDRDGEHALAPIFATMADIGEQELNEEEVPFLQLVSKKMTRDAIAPGKYRGGQGYTMMVATKDSAQWGFMTTCQGAKIPPLQGLFGGYACGCYPLSKVQGVDVYDILMNEPEKFRHSIEEIMNERPFEGASYTTHHMGMGFEISRRGELFMISQGAGAGYGDLLERDPAGVIRDIEEGLLSPQVAARLYKVVFDADTLAIDFDATVRARAQERRARIARSIPYDEFVKEWSQPKPPAHLHYFGCWGDDASVLYVGGPASTRDANTPQPNYMPHPKDVRIAELEAKLARLGALGNEKQ
;
A
#
# COMPACT_ATOMS: atom_id res chain seq x y z
N MET A 1 -63.41 27.67 -1.54
CA MET A 1 -62.46 28.46 -2.33
C MET A 1 -61.50 29.11 -1.32
N ASN A 2 -60.37 28.49 -1.07
CA ASN A 2 -59.34 29.07 -0.22
C ASN A 2 -58.53 30.06 -1.05
N GLN A 3 -58.45 31.28 -0.58
CA GLN A 3 -57.65 32.34 -1.16
C GLN A 3 -56.17 31.92 -0.99
N ILE A 4 -55.48 31.72 -2.09
CA ILE A 4 -54.00 31.58 -2.14
C ILE A 4 -53.46 32.96 -1.73
N SER A 5 -52.89 33.05 -0.57
CA SER A 5 -52.13 34.20 -0.07
C SER A 5 -51.07 34.56 -1.09
N SER A 6 -51.07 35.80 -1.58
CA SER A 6 -50.00 36.31 -2.44
C SER A 6 -48.64 36.10 -1.81
N ALA A 7 -47.66 35.53 -2.54
CA ALA A 7 -46.31 35.38 -2.10
C ALA A 7 -45.77 36.73 -1.57
N PRO A 8 -45.09 36.75 -0.44
CA PRO A 8 -44.52 38.00 0.10
C PRO A 8 -43.58 38.62 -0.96
N THR A 9 -43.81 39.88 -1.28
CA THR A 9 -42.92 40.64 -2.12
C THR A 9 -41.57 40.75 -1.43
N LEU A 10 -40.58 40.07 -1.93
CA LEU A 10 -39.22 40.15 -1.46
C LEU A 10 -38.76 41.60 -1.51
N LYS A 11 -38.44 42.19 -0.40
CA LYS A 11 -37.91 43.56 -0.31
C LYS A 11 -36.52 43.54 -0.96
N ALA A 12 -36.23 44.49 -1.84
CA ALA A 12 -34.92 44.64 -2.45
C ALA A 12 -33.86 44.79 -1.33
N PRO A 13 -32.71 44.13 -1.42
CA PRO A 13 -31.67 44.21 -0.39
C PRO A 13 -31.20 45.65 -0.21
N SER A 14 -30.89 46.03 1.03
CA SER A 14 -30.26 47.31 1.36
C SER A 14 -28.89 47.44 0.70
N ALA A 15 -28.35 48.64 0.65
CA ALA A 15 -26.98 48.84 0.13
C ALA A 15 -25.94 48.04 0.90
N GLU A 16 -26.07 47.93 2.24
CA GLU A 16 -25.22 47.15 3.09
C GLU A 16 -25.32 45.63 2.85
N GLU A 17 -26.53 45.12 2.68
CA GLU A 17 -26.78 43.75 2.24
C GLU A 17 -26.23 43.47 0.87
N THR A 18 -26.37 44.42 -0.07
CA THR A 18 -25.82 44.32 -1.43
C THR A 18 -24.29 44.28 -1.42
N ASP A 19 -23.63 45.06 -0.54
CA ASP A 19 -22.18 45.03 -0.40
C ASP A 19 -21.68 43.74 0.25
N LEU A 20 -22.41 43.20 1.25
CA LEU A 20 -22.14 41.88 1.84
C LEU A 20 -22.29 40.77 0.79
N ILE A 21 -23.37 40.79 -0.01
CA ILE A 21 -23.59 39.83 -1.09
C ILE A 21 -22.48 39.90 -2.13
N LYS A 22 -22.08 41.13 -2.55
CA LYS A 22 -20.97 41.32 -3.48
C LYS A 22 -19.65 40.83 -2.92
N LYS A 23 -19.37 41.09 -1.66
CA LYS A 23 -18.17 40.59 -0.97
C LYS A 23 -18.18 39.06 -0.93
N PHE A 24 -19.31 38.46 -0.59
CA PHE A 24 -19.49 37.00 -0.60
C PHE A 24 -19.34 36.39 -2.00
N LEU A 25 -19.94 37.01 -3.02
CA LEU A 25 -19.86 36.53 -4.41
C LEU A 25 -18.48 36.76 -5.05
N ASN A 26 -17.73 37.75 -4.57
CA ASN A 26 -16.37 38.04 -5.03
C ASN A 26 -15.31 37.27 -4.23
N ASP A 27 -15.69 36.60 -3.16
CA ASP A 27 -14.81 35.66 -2.47
C ASP A 27 -14.64 34.43 -3.35
N THR A 28 -13.52 34.36 -4.03
CA THR A 28 -13.18 33.28 -4.95
C THR A 28 -12.79 31.97 -4.26
N THR A 29 -12.67 31.96 -2.93
CA THR A 29 -12.21 30.82 -2.13
C THR A 29 -13.39 30.12 -1.42
N LEU A 30 -14.39 29.69 -2.17
CA LEU A 30 -15.50 28.90 -1.61
C LEU A 30 -15.07 27.48 -1.21
N PHE A 31 -13.96 26.98 -1.76
CA PHE A 31 -13.45 25.65 -1.49
C PHE A 31 -11.93 25.62 -1.58
N LEU A 32 -11.27 25.29 -0.45
CA LEU A 32 -9.84 25.05 -0.42
C LEU A 32 -9.61 23.54 -0.62
N GLY A 33 -9.47 23.16 -1.88
CA GLY A 33 -9.05 21.82 -2.25
C GLY A 33 -7.57 21.54 -1.97
N PRO A 34 -7.09 20.34 -2.26
CA PRO A 34 -5.67 20.03 -2.22
C PRO A 34 -4.89 20.98 -3.13
N ASP A 35 -3.74 21.42 -2.65
CA ASP A 35 -2.86 22.32 -3.42
C ASP A 35 -1.93 21.47 -4.31
N PRO A 36 -2.07 21.51 -5.65
CA PRO A 36 -1.24 20.72 -6.55
C PRO A 36 0.25 21.05 -6.45
N GLU A 37 0.58 22.30 -6.13
CA GLU A 37 1.96 22.75 -6.00
C GLU A 37 2.62 22.13 -4.76
N ILE A 38 1.88 22.07 -3.64
CA ILE A 38 2.32 21.38 -2.43
C ILE A 38 2.43 19.87 -2.69
N MET A 39 1.42 19.27 -3.32
CA MET A 39 1.34 17.82 -3.52
C MET A 39 2.40 17.26 -4.48
N GLN A 40 2.84 18.04 -5.44
CA GLN A 40 3.87 17.66 -6.40
C GLN A 40 5.28 17.96 -5.93
N ASN A 41 5.45 18.92 -5.00
CA ASN A 41 6.75 19.34 -4.53
C ASN A 41 7.20 18.50 -3.33
N HIS A 42 8.25 17.73 -3.54
CA HIS A 42 8.88 16.89 -2.52
C HIS A 42 10.31 17.34 -2.18
N ASP A 43 10.83 18.37 -2.82
CA ASP A 43 12.13 18.93 -2.46
C ASP A 43 12.02 19.74 -1.15
N LEU A 44 13.14 19.97 -0.53
CA LEU A 44 13.21 20.82 0.66
C LEU A 44 12.85 22.25 0.29
N MET A 45 12.11 22.90 1.16
CA MET A 45 11.86 24.32 1.03
C MET A 45 13.19 25.10 1.06
N PRO A 46 13.31 26.24 0.37
CA PRO A 46 14.47 27.13 0.54
C PRO A 46 14.67 27.49 2.02
N ARG A 47 15.90 27.77 2.40
CA ARG A 47 16.16 28.28 3.76
C ARG A 47 15.35 29.54 4.02
N SER A 48 14.75 29.61 5.20
CA SER A 48 14.19 30.86 5.69
C SER A 48 15.27 31.81 6.20
N ALA A 49 14.93 33.07 6.38
CA ALA A 49 15.86 34.05 6.96
C ALA A 49 16.27 33.66 8.41
N GLU A 50 15.35 33.06 9.15
CA GLU A 50 15.60 32.53 10.50
C GLU A 50 16.58 31.35 10.48
N GLU A 51 16.43 30.45 9.53
CA GLU A 51 17.35 29.30 9.34
C GLU A 51 18.75 29.77 8.96
N GLU A 52 18.86 30.76 8.05
CA GLU A 52 20.16 31.35 7.68
C GLU A 52 20.82 32.04 8.86
N ALA A 53 20.06 32.85 9.62
CA ALA A 53 20.58 33.54 10.80
C ALA A 53 21.02 32.56 11.90
N ALA A 54 20.23 31.49 12.14
CA ALA A 54 20.56 30.48 13.12
C ALA A 54 21.84 29.71 12.74
N ILE A 55 21.97 29.29 11.49
CA ILE A 55 23.17 28.61 10.99
C ILE A 55 24.41 29.47 11.08
N ALA A 56 24.30 30.76 10.80
CA ALA A 56 25.44 31.69 10.87
C ALA A 56 25.96 31.89 12.30
N GLN A 57 25.12 31.67 13.31
CA GLN A 57 25.48 31.87 14.74
C GLN A 57 25.93 30.56 15.42
N PHE A 58 25.73 29.40 14.77
CA PHE A 58 25.89 28.11 15.41
C PHE A 58 27.14 27.37 14.92
N ASP A 59 28.07 27.06 15.83
CA ASP A 59 29.22 26.19 15.55
C ASP A 59 28.76 24.73 15.53
N ALA A 60 28.49 24.26 14.32
CA ALA A 60 27.68 23.09 14.06
C ALA A 60 28.34 21.72 14.34
N VAL A 61 29.67 21.62 14.41
CA VAL A 61 30.37 20.34 14.19
C VAL A 61 30.10 19.32 15.31
N HIS A 62 29.95 19.73 16.55
CA HIS A 62 29.78 18.79 17.70
C HIS A 62 28.39 18.77 18.31
N ALA A 63 27.59 19.79 18.11
CA ALA A 63 26.29 19.90 18.75
C ALA A 63 25.16 19.25 17.93
N ILE A 64 25.27 19.21 16.59
CA ILE A 64 24.23 18.62 15.71
C ILE A 64 23.93 17.17 16.08
N ALA A 65 24.94 16.34 16.25
CA ALA A 65 24.73 14.93 16.58
C ALA A 65 23.99 14.74 17.92
N LYS A 66 24.41 15.48 18.95
CA LYS A 66 23.78 15.43 20.29
C LYS A 66 22.33 15.88 20.25
N ILE A 67 22.04 16.99 19.58
CA ILE A 67 20.66 17.53 19.48
C ILE A 67 19.80 16.60 18.64
N ARG A 68 20.31 16.17 17.47
CA ARG A 68 19.62 15.22 16.60
C ARG A 68 19.26 13.94 17.37
N ASP A 69 20.20 13.36 18.10
CA ASP A 69 19.97 12.09 18.81
C ASP A 69 18.96 12.27 19.95
N ARG A 70 18.93 13.44 20.63
CA ARG A 70 17.91 13.77 21.62
C ARG A 70 16.51 13.89 20.99
N ILE A 71 16.42 14.56 19.85
CA ILE A 71 15.14 14.70 19.11
C ILE A 71 14.71 13.34 18.55
N GLN A 72 15.65 12.56 18.01
CA GLN A 72 15.39 11.18 17.57
C GLN A 72 14.80 10.33 18.71
N ALA A 73 15.42 10.38 19.90
CA ALA A 73 14.90 9.67 21.07
C ALA A 73 13.47 10.14 21.41
N GLY A 74 13.16 11.42 21.26
CA GLY A 74 11.79 11.93 21.44
C GLY A 74 10.80 11.37 20.43
N CYS A 75 11.21 11.25 19.16
CA CYS A 75 10.39 10.61 18.13
C CYS A 75 10.17 9.11 18.45
N ASP A 76 11.23 8.41 18.85
CA ASP A 76 11.15 6.98 19.19
C ASP A 76 10.27 6.74 20.43
N GLU A 77 10.39 7.57 21.46
CA GLU A 77 9.50 7.55 22.63
C GLU A 77 8.03 7.83 22.25
N GLY A 78 7.80 8.77 21.34
CA GLY A 78 6.45 9.04 20.82
C GLY A 78 5.89 7.86 20.02
N TYR A 79 6.71 7.21 19.21
CA TYR A 79 6.37 5.99 18.49
C TYR A 79 5.95 4.87 19.45
N GLU A 80 6.81 4.55 20.44
CA GLU A 80 6.54 3.54 21.47
C GLU A 80 5.25 3.82 22.27
N MET A 81 4.95 5.10 22.54
CA MET A 81 3.69 5.47 23.19
C MET A 81 2.48 5.10 22.33
N VAL A 82 2.52 5.37 21.02
CA VAL A 82 1.42 5.00 20.12
C VAL A 82 1.30 3.48 20.01
N GLU A 83 2.41 2.76 19.86
CA GLU A 83 2.43 1.30 19.76
C GLU A 83 1.85 0.63 21.02
N GLN A 84 2.26 1.10 22.20
CA GLN A 84 1.86 0.50 23.48
C GLN A 84 0.43 0.89 23.89
N MET A 85 0.03 2.13 23.67
CA MET A 85 -1.21 2.71 24.20
C MET A 85 -2.31 2.87 23.15
N GLY A 86 -1.98 2.84 21.87
CA GLY A 86 -2.95 2.96 20.79
C GLY A 86 -3.92 1.77 20.77
N ALA A 87 -5.15 2.02 20.39
CA ALA A 87 -6.20 1.02 20.29
C ALA A 87 -6.34 0.47 18.87
N ALA A 88 -5.98 1.26 17.85
CA ALA A 88 -6.01 0.82 16.47
C ALA A 88 -5.02 -0.33 16.23
N PRO A 89 -5.40 -1.34 15.44
CA PRO A 89 -4.47 -2.41 15.04
C PRO A 89 -3.22 -1.88 14.35
N GLY A 90 -3.34 -0.85 13.51
CA GLY A 90 -2.19 -0.18 12.92
C GLY A 90 -1.15 0.28 13.94
N ALA A 91 -1.60 0.70 15.13
CA ALA A 91 -0.70 1.01 16.24
C ALA A 91 0.10 -0.22 16.69
N LYS A 92 -0.55 -1.38 16.78
CA LYS A 92 0.08 -2.63 17.24
C LYS A 92 1.06 -3.22 16.25
N TRP A 93 0.92 -2.93 14.96
CA TRP A 93 1.80 -3.45 13.90
C TRP A 93 2.87 -2.48 13.43
N GLY A 94 3.00 -1.33 14.10
CA GLY A 94 3.96 -0.32 13.72
C GLY A 94 3.58 0.44 12.45
N ASP A 95 2.30 0.44 12.04
CA ASP A 95 1.79 1.31 10.96
C ASP A 95 1.61 2.74 11.47
N ILE A 96 2.72 3.26 11.96
CA ILE A 96 2.88 4.51 12.69
C ILE A 96 4.06 5.27 12.11
N ILE A 97 4.07 6.60 12.27
CA ILE A 97 5.26 7.43 12.27
C ILE A 97 5.08 8.56 13.27
N THR A 98 6.19 8.95 13.89
CA THR A 98 6.31 10.22 14.61
C THR A 98 7.47 11.02 14.05
N GLY A 99 7.39 12.34 14.07
CA GLY A 99 8.44 13.13 13.47
C GLY A 99 8.45 14.60 13.88
N VAL A 100 9.61 15.23 13.66
CA VAL A 100 9.84 16.66 13.82
C VAL A 100 10.11 17.30 12.47
N TYR A 101 9.39 18.36 12.18
CA TYR A 101 9.42 19.09 10.93
C TYR A 101 9.96 20.50 11.16
N SER A 102 10.70 21.05 10.21
CA SER A 102 11.13 22.46 10.27
C SER A 102 9.94 23.41 10.36
N ALA A 103 10.17 24.66 10.68
CA ALA A 103 9.13 25.69 10.68
C ALA A 103 8.46 25.85 9.30
N SER A 104 9.18 25.54 8.21
CA SER A 104 8.68 25.52 6.83
C SER A 104 7.95 24.23 6.44
N GLY A 105 7.85 23.25 7.34
CA GLY A 105 7.09 22.02 7.18
C GLY A 105 7.84 20.84 6.56
N ASP A 106 9.16 20.90 6.38
CA ASP A 106 9.96 19.79 5.90
C ASP A 106 10.30 18.80 7.01
N LEU A 107 10.14 17.51 6.76
CA LEU A 107 10.49 16.46 7.71
C LEU A 107 12.00 16.36 7.92
N ALA A 108 12.46 16.70 9.12
CA ALA A 108 13.86 16.66 9.49
C ALA A 108 14.28 15.37 10.19
N ILE A 109 13.48 14.89 11.14
CA ILE A 109 13.77 13.70 11.95
C ILE A 109 12.47 12.91 12.14
N ALA A 110 12.51 11.61 11.87
CA ALA A 110 11.41 10.69 12.09
C ALA A 110 11.81 9.57 13.06
N SER A 111 10.83 8.90 13.66
CA SER A 111 11.06 7.70 14.46
C SER A 111 11.86 6.64 13.69
N ALA A 112 12.71 5.90 14.38
CA ALA A 112 13.46 4.78 13.82
C ALA A 112 12.54 3.60 13.48
N GLY A 113 11.49 3.39 14.27
CA GLY A 113 10.39 2.47 13.98
C GLY A 113 9.36 3.05 13.00
N GLY A 114 8.46 2.19 12.53
CA GLY A 114 7.29 2.58 11.75
C GLY A 114 7.44 2.49 10.24
N VAL A 115 6.35 2.80 9.55
CA VAL A 115 6.23 2.68 8.09
C VAL A 115 6.88 3.84 7.38
N LEU A 116 7.82 3.53 6.49
CA LEU A 116 8.61 4.54 5.77
C LEU A 116 7.81 5.42 4.82
N ILE A 117 6.68 4.94 4.31
CA ILE A 117 5.83 5.69 3.37
C ILE A 117 5.38 7.02 3.97
N PHE A 118 5.04 7.05 5.25
CA PHE A 118 4.60 8.27 5.93
C PHE A 118 5.69 9.35 6.00
N SER A 119 6.96 8.98 5.96
CA SER A 119 8.06 9.95 5.95
C SER A 119 8.08 10.85 4.71
N ALA A 120 7.39 10.46 3.66
CA ALA A 120 7.23 11.25 2.44
C ALA A 120 5.84 11.91 2.32
N LEU A 121 4.98 11.84 3.33
CA LEU A 121 3.57 12.26 3.22
C LEU A 121 3.21 13.43 4.15
N VAL A 122 3.50 13.33 5.44
CA VAL A 122 2.96 14.26 6.46
C VAL A 122 3.46 15.71 6.33
N HIS A 123 4.52 15.97 5.59
CA HIS A 123 4.96 17.32 5.28
C HIS A 123 3.94 18.10 4.41
N HIS A 124 3.12 17.41 3.61
CA HIS A 124 2.11 18.06 2.78
C HIS A 124 1.00 18.76 3.59
N PRO A 125 0.31 18.06 4.53
CA PRO A 125 -0.71 18.73 5.37
C PRO A 125 -0.12 19.83 6.23
N ILE A 126 1.14 19.72 6.70
CA ILE A 126 1.81 20.80 7.44
C ILE A 126 2.00 22.03 6.54
N LYS A 127 2.49 21.85 5.31
CA LYS A 127 2.64 22.94 4.34
C LYS A 127 1.29 23.57 3.98
N PHE A 128 0.24 22.77 3.91
CA PHE A 128 -1.11 23.28 3.72
C PHE A 128 -1.56 24.16 4.89
N ILE A 129 -1.32 23.74 6.13
CA ILE A 129 -1.60 24.54 7.35
C ILE A 129 -0.83 25.85 7.32
N ILE A 130 0.46 25.80 6.99
CA ILE A 130 1.31 27.00 6.89
C ILE A 130 0.75 27.98 5.87
N LYS A 131 0.42 27.50 4.67
CA LYS A 131 -0.07 28.34 3.57
C LYS A 131 -1.43 28.97 3.86
N ASN A 132 -2.35 28.20 4.46
CA ASN A 132 -3.76 28.58 4.53
C ASN A 132 -4.20 29.05 5.93
N TRP A 133 -3.66 28.47 7.02
CA TRP A 133 -4.20 28.69 8.35
C TRP A 133 -3.37 29.62 9.24
N VAL A 134 -2.05 29.75 9.02
CA VAL A 134 -1.20 30.59 9.91
C VAL A 134 -1.71 32.02 10.02
N ASN A 135 -2.13 32.61 8.92
CA ASN A 135 -2.59 34.00 8.85
C ASN A 135 -4.13 34.12 8.72
N ASP A 136 -4.86 33.00 8.75
CA ASP A 136 -6.31 33.05 8.68
C ASP A 136 -6.89 33.54 10.00
N PRO A 137 -7.73 34.62 9.99
CA PRO A 137 -8.25 35.21 11.23
C PRO A 137 -9.25 34.31 11.96
N THR A 138 -9.86 33.33 11.28
CA THR A 138 -10.87 32.43 11.85
C THR A 138 -10.26 31.14 12.39
N VAL A 139 -9.10 30.72 11.89
CA VAL A 139 -8.38 29.52 12.31
C VAL A 139 -7.15 29.90 13.14
N GLY A 140 -6.18 30.52 12.50
CA GLY A 140 -4.90 30.87 13.11
C GLY A 140 -4.09 29.65 13.56
N VAL A 141 -2.82 29.87 13.90
CA VAL A 141 -1.93 28.85 14.47
C VAL A 141 -1.25 29.45 15.71
N ARG A 142 -1.44 28.84 16.88
CA ARG A 142 -0.96 29.34 18.17
C ARG A 142 -0.32 28.22 18.96
N ASP A 143 0.44 28.57 19.98
CA ASP A 143 0.93 27.60 20.94
C ASP A 143 -0.24 26.88 21.63
N GLY A 144 -0.15 25.57 21.75
CA GLY A 144 -1.23 24.71 22.27
C GLY A 144 -2.29 24.31 21.28
N ASP A 145 -2.21 24.75 20.02
CA ASP A 145 -3.09 24.27 18.96
C ASP A 145 -2.62 22.89 18.43
N GLY A 146 -3.60 22.11 17.93
CA GLY A 146 -3.34 20.87 17.21
C GLY A 146 -4.31 20.68 16.08
N PHE A 147 -3.82 20.10 15.01
CA PHE A 147 -4.58 19.83 13.78
C PHE A 147 -4.67 18.35 13.54
N ILE A 148 -5.82 17.88 13.04
CA ILE A 148 -6.00 16.52 12.55
C ILE A 148 -6.10 16.52 11.03
N HIS A 149 -5.73 15.41 10.43
CA HIS A 149 -5.79 15.21 8.99
C HIS A 149 -5.86 13.71 8.69
N ASN A 150 -6.64 13.32 7.66
CA ASN A 150 -6.61 11.97 7.11
C ASN A 150 -6.85 11.90 5.60
N ASP A 151 -7.35 12.96 4.97
CA ASP A 151 -7.69 12.92 3.54
C ASP A 151 -6.43 12.74 2.70
N SER A 152 -6.34 11.59 2.01
CA SER A 152 -5.21 11.22 1.16
C SER A 152 -4.84 12.30 0.15
N ARG A 153 -5.80 13.06 -0.33
CA ARG A 153 -5.61 14.15 -1.30
C ARG A 153 -4.83 15.34 -0.77
N TYR A 154 -4.67 15.44 0.56
CA TYR A 154 -3.81 16.43 1.21
C TYR A 154 -2.47 15.84 1.66
N GLY A 155 -2.14 14.61 1.27
CA GLY A 155 -0.86 13.98 1.54
C GLY A 155 -0.94 12.80 2.50
N ASN A 156 -1.75 11.82 2.15
CA ASN A 156 -1.80 10.56 2.86
C ASN A 156 -1.92 9.38 1.88
N VAL A 157 -1.99 8.14 2.36
CA VAL A 157 -2.18 6.96 1.50
C VAL A 157 -3.66 6.77 1.19
N HIS A 158 -4.48 6.75 2.23
CA HIS A 158 -5.94 6.58 2.21
C HIS A 158 -6.55 7.24 3.46
N ASN A 159 -7.87 7.25 3.57
CA ASN A 159 -8.53 8.01 4.64
C ASN A 159 -8.50 7.33 6.03
N THR A 160 -7.92 6.15 6.15
CA THR A 160 -7.68 5.48 7.43
C THR A 160 -6.45 5.98 8.16
N ASP A 161 -5.48 6.57 7.45
CA ASP A 161 -4.29 7.11 8.09
C ASP A 161 -4.59 8.48 8.71
N GLN A 162 -4.50 8.58 10.02
CA GLN A 162 -4.80 9.83 10.73
C GLN A 162 -3.54 10.43 11.34
N SER A 163 -3.32 11.71 11.06
CA SER A 163 -2.19 12.49 11.61
C SER A 163 -2.68 13.51 12.62
N MET A 164 -2.02 13.57 13.79
CA MET A 164 -2.09 14.69 14.73
C MET A 164 -0.85 15.56 14.54
N ILE A 165 -1.03 16.85 14.34
CA ILE A 165 0.02 17.81 13.99
C ILE A 165 -0.01 18.99 14.98
N LEU A 166 1.09 19.26 15.67
CA LEU A 166 1.21 20.36 16.61
C LEU A 166 2.32 21.35 16.21
N PRO A 167 2.05 22.67 16.23
CA PRO A 167 3.09 23.70 16.12
C PRO A 167 3.84 23.82 17.45
N ILE A 168 5.14 24.01 17.39
CA ILE A 168 5.99 24.27 18.57
C ILE A 168 6.49 25.70 18.53
N PHE A 169 6.13 26.46 19.55
CA PHE A 169 6.52 27.85 19.70
C PHE A 169 7.60 28.03 20.78
N HIS A 170 8.50 28.96 20.56
CA HIS A 170 9.46 29.44 21.56
C HIS A 170 9.47 30.95 21.53
N GLN A 171 9.24 31.59 22.70
CA GLN A 171 9.15 33.03 22.82
C GLN A 171 8.24 33.71 21.79
N GLY A 172 7.10 33.09 21.51
CA GLY A 172 6.08 33.57 20.57
C GLY A 172 6.41 33.37 19.08
N LYS A 173 7.51 32.69 18.74
CA LYS A 173 7.88 32.34 17.37
C LYS A 173 7.71 30.84 17.14
N LEU A 174 7.18 30.46 15.98
CA LEU A 174 7.10 29.08 15.52
C LEU A 174 8.51 28.58 15.18
N VAL A 175 8.98 27.53 15.86
CA VAL A 175 10.34 27.00 15.68
C VAL A 175 10.35 25.66 14.91
N CYS A 176 9.30 24.85 15.05
CA CYS A 176 9.15 23.58 14.34
C CYS A 176 7.72 23.06 14.49
N TRP A 177 7.46 21.93 13.84
CA TRP A 177 6.22 21.15 14.00
C TRP A 177 6.53 19.75 14.48
N VAL A 178 5.59 19.13 15.14
CA VAL A 178 5.64 17.69 15.47
C VAL A 178 4.38 17.01 14.95
N ALA A 179 4.52 15.77 14.54
CA ALA A 179 3.37 14.98 14.10
C ALA A 179 3.48 13.53 14.55
N SER A 180 2.31 12.92 14.75
CA SER A 180 2.11 11.50 14.99
C SER A 180 1.01 11.01 14.06
N THR A 181 1.30 9.99 13.28
CA THR A 181 0.39 9.37 12.31
C THR A 181 0.23 7.90 12.65
N VAL A 182 -1.00 7.40 12.56
CA VAL A 182 -1.31 5.98 12.73
C VAL A 182 -2.40 5.58 11.74
N HIS A 183 -2.35 4.33 11.26
CA HIS A 183 -3.42 3.73 10.51
C HIS A 183 -4.55 3.31 11.46
N GLU A 184 -5.70 3.94 11.31
CA GLU A 184 -6.93 3.63 12.07
C GLU A 184 -7.67 2.45 11.46
N GLY A 185 -8.35 1.67 12.28
CA GLY A 185 -9.13 0.53 11.80
C GLY A 185 -10.51 0.88 11.26
N GLU A 186 -11.04 2.07 11.59
CA GLU A 186 -12.40 2.45 11.24
C GLU A 186 -12.52 3.96 11.03
N ASN A 187 -13.17 4.37 9.95
CA ASN A 187 -13.32 5.77 9.58
C ASN A 187 -14.75 6.15 9.11
N GLY A 188 -15.74 5.28 9.32
CA GLY A 188 -17.14 5.54 8.94
C GLY A 188 -17.45 5.31 7.45
N ALA A 189 -16.62 4.59 6.72
CA ALA A 189 -16.86 4.25 5.30
C ALA A 189 -18.11 3.37 5.13
N ILE A 190 -18.57 3.19 3.88
CA ILE A 190 -19.76 2.35 3.59
C ILE A 190 -19.59 0.88 4.00
N GLU A 191 -18.36 0.38 4.03
CA GLU A 191 -18.00 -0.93 4.57
C GLU A 191 -17.15 -0.75 5.84
N PRO A 192 -17.24 -1.67 6.82
CA PRO A 192 -16.37 -1.65 7.99
C PRO A 192 -14.90 -1.78 7.61
N GLY A 193 -14.00 -1.35 8.51
CA GLY A 193 -12.55 -1.47 8.32
C GLY A 193 -11.93 -0.34 7.50
N GLY A 194 -12.70 0.70 7.17
CA GLY A 194 -12.19 1.96 6.62
C GLY A 194 -11.67 1.95 5.19
N MET A 195 -11.62 0.78 4.53
CA MET A 195 -11.11 0.61 3.18
C MET A 195 -12.14 -0.11 2.29
N PRO A 196 -13.26 0.53 1.96
CA PRO A 196 -14.37 -0.13 1.29
C PRO A 196 -14.00 -0.59 -0.13
N SER A 197 -14.31 -1.85 -0.43
CA SER A 197 -14.17 -2.44 -1.77
C SER A 197 -15.24 -1.99 -2.73
N MET A 198 -16.40 -1.60 -2.19
CA MET A 198 -17.59 -1.21 -2.94
C MET A 198 -17.70 0.31 -3.16
N ALA A 199 -16.73 1.11 -2.72
CA ALA A 199 -16.74 2.54 -2.94
C ALA A 199 -16.74 2.88 -4.45
N GLU A 200 -17.66 3.74 -4.83
CA GLU A 200 -17.82 4.28 -6.20
C GLU A 200 -17.53 5.78 -6.28
N SER A 201 -17.43 6.41 -5.13
CA SER A 201 -17.10 7.83 -5.00
C SER A 201 -16.26 8.10 -3.75
N PRO A 202 -15.57 9.25 -3.69
CA PRO A 202 -14.89 9.65 -2.45
C PRO A 202 -15.83 9.82 -1.25
N SER A 203 -17.14 9.98 -1.47
CA SER A 203 -18.12 10.08 -0.38
C SER A 203 -18.41 8.74 0.29
N ASP A 204 -18.09 7.64 -0.35
CA ASP A 204 -18.26 6.29 0.18
C ASP A 204 -17.10 5.86 1.10
N GLU A 205 -16.03 6.65 1.13
CA GLU A 205 -14.76 6.31 1.77
C GLU A 205 -14.65 6.77 3.24
N GLY A 206 -15.76 7.21 3.82
CA GLY A 206 -15.85 7.65 5.21
C GLY A 206 -15.37 9.09 5.45
N LEU A 207 -14.91 9.35 6.65
CA LEU A 207 -14.40 10.67 7.04
C LEU A 207 -13.27 11.13 6.12
N LYS A 208 -13.40 12.37 5.62
CA LYS A 208 -12.37 13.07 4.85
C LYS A 208 -12.03 14.35 5.59
N MET A 209 -10.97 14.28 6.36
CA MET A 209 -10.49 15.38 7.17
C MET A 209 -9.34 16.08 6.46
N SER A 210 -9.63 17.19 5.75
CA SER A 210 -8.57 18.13 5.39
C SER A 210 -7.90 18.66 6.68
N PRO A 211 -6.67 19.16 6.64
CA PRO A 211 -6.01 19.65 7.86
C PRO A 211 -6.85 20.73 8.56
N PHE A 212 -7.42 20.42 9.74
CA PHE A 212 -8.23 21.37 10.52
C PHE A 212 -7.94 21.26 12.02
N LYS A 213 -8.21 22.35 12.75
CA LYS A 213 -7.89 22.49 14.18
C LYS A 213 -8.84 21.69 15.06
N VAL A 214 -8.29 20.76 15.85
CA VAL A 214 -9.06 19.94 16.80
C VAL A 214 -8.59 20.10 18.25
N VAL A 215 -7.41 20.69 18.46
CA VAL A 215 -6.84 20.95 19.78
C VAL A 215 -6.65 22.46 19.95
N GLU A 216 -7.05 22.98 21.10
CA GLU A 216 -6.77 24.34 21.54
C GLU A 216 -6.30 24.31 23.00
N ASN A 217 -5.27 25.08 23.34
CA ASN A 217 -4.66 25.09 24.69
C ASN A 217 -4.33 23.65 25.18
N TYR A 218 -3.78 22.81 24.30
CA TYR A 218 -3.44 21.42 24.55
C TYR A 218 -4.64 20.53 24.94
N GLN A 219 -5.86 20.93 24.64
CA GLN A 219 -7.08 20.18 24.92
C GLN A 219 -7.84 19.88 23.63
N ILE A 220 -8.24 18.63 23.45
CA ILE A 220 -9.09 18.24 22.33
C ILE A 220 -10.45 18.96 22.49
N LYS A 221 -10.89 19.64 21.45
CA LYS A 221 -12.18 20.32 21.40
C LYS A 221 -13.32 19.32 21.48
N ARG A 222 -14.15 19.47 22.49
CA ARG A 222 -15.19 18.49 22.81
C ARG A 222 -16.28 18.39 21.75
N ASP A 223 -16.64 19.49 21.11
CA ASP A 223 -17.60 19.53 20.01
C ASP A 223 -17.10 18.77 18.79
N ILE A 224 -15.84 18.96 18.42
CA ILE A 224 -15.18 18.25 17.32
C ILE A 224 -15.04 16.76 17.64
N LEU A 225 -14.60 16.42 18.86
CA LEU A 225 -14.51 15.02 19.29
C LEU A 225 -15.87 14.33 19.19
N THR A 226 -16.93 14.99 19.68
CA THR A 226 -18.29 14.45 19.61
C THR A 226 -18.74 14.23 18.15
N PHE A 227 -18.42 15.16 17.26
CA PHE A 227 -18.68 15.01 15.82
C PHE A 227 -17.96 13.79 15.24
N LEU A 228 -16.67 13.63 15.51
CA LEU A 228 -15.87 12.50 15.00
C LEU A 228 -16.38 11.17 15.54
N GLN A 229 -16.68 11.09 16.85
CA GLN A 229 -17.22 9.89 17.48
C GLN A 229 -18.58 9.45 16.89
N ASN A 230 -19.43 10.41 16.50
CA ASN A 230 -20.73 10.12 15.89
C ASN A 230 -20.60 9.73 14.39
N SER A 231 -19.42 9.88 13.82
CA SER A 231 -19.18 9.62 12.39
C SER A 231 -18.54 8.25 12.11
N VAL A 232 -18.18 7.50 13.14
CA VAL A 232 -17.50 6.20 13.04
C VAL A 232 -18.24 5.11 13.79
N ARG A 233 -17.98 3.84 13.47
CA ARG A 233 -18.59 2.69 14.16
C ARG A 233 -17.98 2.43 15.53
N GLU A 234 -16.72 2.80 15.73
CA GLU A 234 -15.94 2.58 16.96
C GLU A 234 -15.57 3.90 17.66
N PRO A 235 -16.53 4.59 18.30
CA PRO A 235 -16.30 5.91 18.88
C PRO A 235 -15.30 5.91 20.03
N LYS A 236 -15.15 4.81 20.77
CA LYS A 236 -14.15 4.69 21.85
C LYS A 236 -12.73 4.65 21.28
N LEU A 237 -12.51 3.81 20.28
CA LEU A 237 -11.22 3.69 19.57
C LEU A 237 -10.79 5.04 18.99
N GLN A 238 -11.69 5.74 18.28
CA GLN A 238 -11.42 7.07 17.74
C GLN A 238 -10.94 8.07 18.82
N TYR A 239 -11.52 8.03 20.02
CA TYR A 239 -11.11 8.90 21.12
C TYR A 239 -9.76 8.52 21.70
N GLU A 240 -9.53 7.23 21.96
CA GLU A 240 -8.27 6.75 22.54
C GLU A 240 -7.09 7.05 21.63
N ASP A 241 -7.21 6.80 20.34
CA ASP A 241 -6.14 7.05 19.39
C ASP A 241 -5.88 8.53 19.14
N MET A 242 -6.92 9.38 19.17
CA MET A 242 -6.70 10.83 19.15
C MET A 242 -5.89 11.31 20.36
N LYS A 243 -6.17 10.78 21.58
CA LYS A 243 -5.41 11.12 22.78
C LYS A 243 -3.97 10.64 22.68
N VAL A 244 -3.76 9.40 22.27
CA VAL A 244 -2.43 8.81 22.20
C VAL A 244 -1.57 9.55 21.20
N LYS A 245 -2.10 9.87 20.01
CA LYS A 245 -1.40 10.71 19.02
C LYS A 245 -1.03 12.09 19.57
N LEU A 246 -1.93 12.72 20.30
CA LEU A 246 -1.65 14.00 20.98
C LEU A 246 -0.55 13.85 22.03
N PHE A 247 -0.61 12.81 22.87
CA PHE A 247 0.41 12.56 23.90
C PHE A 247 1.77 12.24 23.32
N ALA A 248 1.84 11.50 22.20
CA ALA A 248 3.08 11.28 21.47
C ALA A 248 3.68 12.60 20.98
N CYS A 249 2.88 13.48 20.40
CA CYS A 249 3.33 14.81 20.02
C CYS A 249 3.81 15.65 21.22
N LEU A 250 3.12 15.58 22.36
CA LEU A 250 3.52 16.28 23.58
C LEU A 250 4.81 15.70 24.17
N ARG A 251 5.03 14.39 24.05
CA ARG A 251 6.30 13.77 24.46
C ARG A 251 7.47 14.26 23.63
N ILE A 252 7.31 14.35 22.32
CA ILE A 252 8.33 14.92 21.42
C ILE A 252 8.57 16.40 21.76
N LYS A 253 7.49 17.17 21.98
CA LYS A 253 7.57 18.57 22.42
C LYS A 253 8.43 18.72 23.67
N GLN A 254 8.27 17.85 24.66
CA GLN A 254 9.10 17.88 25.87
C GLN A 254 10.60 17.77 25.56
N ARG A 255 11.03 16.87 24.66
CA ARG A 255 12.42 16.74 24.21
C ARG A 255 12.91 17.98 23.45
N ILE A 256 12.02 18.62 22.71
CA ILE A 256 12.31 19.90 22.05
C ILE A 256 12.50 21.01 23.09
N GLU A 257 11.65 21.11 24.11
CA GLU A 257 11.76 22.10 25.19
C GLU A 257 13.04 21.92 26.03
N GLU A 258 13.43 20.66 26.32
CA GLU A 258 14.72 20.37 26.94
C GLU A 258 15.89 20.89 26.08
N THR A 259 15.80 20.74 24.76
CA THR A 259 16.79 21.26 23.82
C THR A 259 16.81 22.78 23.78
N LEU A 260 15.64 23.41 23.72
CA LEU A 260 15.51 24.85 23.76
C LEU A 260 16.09 25.46 25.05
N ALA A 261 15.89 24.80 26.19
CA ALA A 261 16.38 25.24 27.49
C ALA A 261 17.92 25.07 27.65
N THR A 262 18.51 24.04 27.06
CA THR A 262 19.92 23.72 27.22
C THR A 262 20.82 24.26 26.12
N ASP A 263 20.34 24.22 24.90
CA ASP A 263 21.16 24.51 23.71
C ASP A 263 20.66 25.75 22.91
N GLY A 264 19.43 26.23 23.16
CA GLY A 264 18.84 27.41 22.51
C GLY A 264 18.08 27.11 21.20
N ALA A 265 17.32 28.10 20.75
CA ALA A 265 16.49 27.98 19.55
C ALA A 265 17.34 27.90 18.25
N GLU A 266 18.39 28.69 18.18
CA GLU A 266 19.30 28.73 17.03
C GLU A 266 19.96 27.35 16.83
N ALA A 267 20.35 26.67 17.91
CA ALA A 267 20.94 25.36 17.86
C ALA A 267 19.92 24.32 17.34
N LEU A 268 18.67 24.36 17.80
CA LEU A 268 17.61 23.48 17.32
C LEU A 268 17.33 23.71 15.82
N ILE A 269 17.06 24.95 15.42
CA ILE A 269 16.73 25.32 14.03
C ILE A 269 17.87 24.92 13.08
N SER A 270 19.12 25.23 13.46
CA SER A 270 20.31 24.85 12.68
C SER A 270 20.44 23.34 12.55
N THR A 271 20.23 22.59 13.64
CA THR A 271 20.32 21.13 13.62
C THR A 271 19.30 20.50 12.70
N LEU A 272 18.02 20.92 12.77
CA LEU A 272 16.97 20.40 11.90
C LEU A 272 17.32 20.65 10.43
N ARG A 273 17.70 21.91 10.09
CA ARG A 273 18.03 22.29 8.72
C ARG A 273 19.26 21.57 8.18
N LEU A 274 20.36 21.59 8.92
CA LEU A 274 21.62 20.97 8.49
C LEU A 274 21.52 19.42 8.41
N THR A 275 20.72 18.80 9.26
CA THR A 275 20.44 17.36 9.15
C THR A 275 19.83 17.03 7.78
N MET A 276 18.80 17.76 7.36
CA MET A 276 18.16 17.57 6.06
C MET A 276 19.13 17.84 4.89
N GLU A 277 19.87 18.93 4.94
CA GLU A 277 20.80 19.30 3.85
C GLU A 277 21.94 18.28 3.71
N ASN A 278 22.48 17.80 4.82
CA ASN A 278 23.53 16.78 4.82
C ASN A 278 23.05 15.45 4.22
N VAL A 279 21.84 15.01 4.57
CA VAL A 279 21.22 13.80 3.98
C VAL A 279 21.00 14.00 2.48
N ARG A 280 20.42 15.13 2.06
CA ARG A 280 20.23 15.46 0.64
C ARG A 280 21.53 15.49 -0.14
N ALA A 281 22.56 16.11 0.40
CA ALA A 281 23.89 16.18 -0.21
C ALA A 281 24.53 14.80 -0.35
N GLU A 282 24.41 13.95 0.68
CA GLU A 282 24.94 12.58 0.64
C GLU A 282 24.20 11.72 -0.39
N VAL A 283 22.88 11.81 -0.49
CA VAL A 283 22.10 11.11 -1.52
C VAL A 283 22.52 11.55 -2.91
N LYS A 284 22.66 12.85 -3.15
CA LYS A 284 23.15 13.40 -4.43
C LYS A 284 24.55 12.89 -4.76
N ARG A 285 25.45 12.87 -3.78
CA ARG A 285 26.80 12.31 -3.94
C ARG A 285 26.77 10.83 -4.34
N ARG A 286 25.91 10.02 -3.70
CA ARG A 286 25.73 8.59 -4.04
C ARG A 286 25.19 8.41 -5.45
N ILE A 287 24.15 9.15 -5.81
CA ILE A 287 23.57 9.09 -7.16
C ILE A 287 24.59 9.53 -8.21
N SER A 288 25.37 10.58 -7.96
CA SER A 288 26.39 11.07 -8.90
C SER A 288 27.45 10.03 -9.24
N ALA A 289 27.74 9.10 -8.32
CA ALA A 289 28.70 8.01 -8.55
C ALA A 289 28.17 6.92 -9.49
N TRP A 290 26.87 6.88 -9.77
CA TRP A 290 26.26 5.88 -10.65
C TRP A 290 26.36 6.28 -12.13
N PRO A 291 26.35 5.33 -13.07
CA PRO A 291 26.36 5.63 -14.49
C PRO A 291 25.04 6.28 -14.95
N ASP A 292 25.11 7.22 -15.88
CA ASP A 292 23.91 7.76 -16.55
C ASP A 292 23.31 6.69 -17.44
N MET A 293 22.09 6.30 -17.17
CA MET A 293 21.39 5.27 -17.93
C MET A 293 19.88 5.32 -17.74
N THR A 294 19.17 4.57 -18.56
CA THR A 294 17.72 4.42 -18.46
C THR A 294 17.37 2.93 -18.49
N VAL A 295 16.50 2.53 -17.55
CA VAL A 295 15.87 1.20 -17.54
C VAL A 295 14.37 1.34 -17.63
N ARG A 296 13.70 0.30 -18.14
CA ARG A 296 12.24 0.26 -18.28
C ARG A 296 11.69 -1.01 -17.70
N THR A 297 10.51 -0.89 -17.12
CA THR A 297 9.72 -2.01 -16.64
C THR A 297 8.24 -1.64 -16.65
N TYR A 298 7.39 -2.60 -16.47
CA TYR A 298 5.97 -2.42 -16.17
C TYR A 298 5.51 -3.59 -15.32
N ILE A 299 4.46 -3.35 -14.56
CA ILE A 299 3.77 -4.36 -13.77
C ILE A 299 2.29 -4.28 -14.11
N ILE A 300 1.60 -5.39 -13.98
CA ILE A 300 0.17 -5.51 -14.24
C ILE A 300 -0.55 -5.78 -12.93
N GLN A 301 -1.59 -5.00 -12.69
CA GLN A 301 -2.63 -5.26 -11.72
C GLN A 301 -3.77 -5.97 -12.46
N ASP A 302 -4.37 -7.00 -11.89
CA ASP A 302 -5.31 -7.89 -12.56
C ASP A 302 -6.76 -7.81 -12.05
N SER A 303 -7.03 -6.85 -11.16
CA SER A 303 -8.34 -6.72 -10.52
C SER A 303 -8.63 -5.29 -10.05
N THR A 304 -9.91 -4.92 -9.98
CA THR A 304 -10.41 -3.79 -9.20
C THR A 304 -11.00 -4.21 -7.85
N LEU A 305 -10.84 -5.46 -7.43
CA LEU A 305 -11.55 -6.20 -6.38
C LEU A 305 -13.00 -6.57 -6.75
N ARG A 306 -13.60 -5.92 -7.72
CA ARG A 306 -14.97 -6.18 -8.17
C ARG A 306 -15.01 -6.84 -9.54
N GLU A 307 -14.08 -6.49 -10.40
CA GLU A 307 -13.94 -7.04 -11.74
C GLU A 307 -12.53 -7.53 -12.02
N ASN A 308 -12.44 -8.56 -12.86
CA ASN A 308 -11.20 -8.94 -13.49
C ASN A 308 -10.84 -7.92 -14.57
N CYS A 309 -9.69 -7.29 -14.44
CA CYS A 309 -9.23 -6.31 -15.43
C CYS A 309 -7.71 -6.27 -15.49
N VAL A 310 -7.18 -5.82 -16.61
CA VAL A 310 -5.75 -5.60 -16.79
C VAL A 310 -5.45 -4.12 -16.68
N VAL A 311 -4.69 -3.75 -15.65
CA VAL A 311 -4.27 -2.38 -15.41
C VAL A 311 -2.74 -2.36 -15.44
N LYS A 312 -2.19 -1.66 -16.42
CA LYS A 312 -0.74 -1.52 -16.57
C LYS A 312 -0.24 -0.32 -15.77
N ILE A 313 0.77 -0.55 -14.94
CA ILE A 313 1.59 0.52 -14.35
C ILE A 313 2.97 0.47 -14.99
N ASN A 314 3.30 1.52 -15.73
CA ASN A 314 4.56 1.67 -16.44
C ASN A 314 5.57 2.36 -15.53
N CYS A 315 6.87 2.04 -15.69
CA CYS A 315 7.95 2.72 -14.98
C CYS A 315 9.21 2.79 -15.86
N LYS A 316 9.69 4.00 -16.06
CA LYS A 316 10.97 4.27 -16.69
C LYS A 316 11.86 5.01 -15.69
N LEU A 317 12.90 4.36 -15.20
CA LEU A 317 13.91 4.97 -14.34
C LEU A 317 15.06 5.50 -15.17
N THR A 318 15.31 6.80 -15.08
CA THR A 318 16.45 7.48 -15.69
C THR A 318 17.31 8.11 -14.61
N LYS A 319 18.60 7.83 -14.62
CA LYS A 319 19.59 8.55 -13.84
C LYS A 319 20.30 9.56 -14.76
N THR A 320 20.39 10.80 -14.33
CA THR A 320 21.13 11.86 -15.00
C THR A 320 21.74 12.81 -13.97
N GLY A 321 23.07 12.98 -14.04
CA GLY A 321 23.81 13.79 -13.07
C GLY A 321 23.62 13.27 -11.62
N ASP A 322 23.05 14.09 -10.75
CA ASP A 322 22.79 13.78 -9.35
C ASP A 322 21.31 13.47 -9.04
N ARG A 323 20.51 13.12 -10.09
CA ARG A 323 19.06 12.93 -9.98
C ARG A 323 18.62 11.57 -10.50
N LEU A 324 17.57 11.04 -9.87
CA LEU A 324 16.81 9.88 -10.33
C LEU A 324 15.41 10.33 -10.75
N ILE A 325 14.98 9.93 -11.94
CA ILE A 325 13.69 10.29 -12.51
C ILE A 325 12.90 9.01 -12.74
N PHE A 326 11.81 8.83 -11.99
CA PHE A 326 10.84 7.77 -12.19
C PHE A 326 9.67 8.32 -13.01
N ASP A 327 9.61 7.92 -14.27
CA ASP A 327 8.57 8.33 -15.20
C ASP A 327 7.54 7.20 -15.35
N PHE A 328 6.38 7.41 -14.76
CA PHE A 328 5.23 6.48 -14.79
C PHE A 328 4.22 6.81 -15.89
N ARG A 329 4.51 7.78 -16.75
CA ARG A 329 3.65 8.11 -17.87
C ARG A 329 3.45 6.89 -18.77
N GLY A 330 2.23 6.76 -19.30
CA GLY A 330 1.83 5.56 -20.02
C GLY A 330 1.25 4.46 -19.12
N SER A 331 1.04 4.74 -17.84
CA SER A 331 0.21 3.91 -16.96
C SER A 331 -1.26 4.02 -17.34
N ALA A 332 -2.08 3.08 -16.87
CA ALA A 332 -3.52 3.08 -17.13
C ALA A 332 -4.19 4.36 -16.60
N PRO A 333 -5.30 4.81 -17.21
CA PRO A 333 -6.11 5.90 -16.69
C PRO A 333 -6.74 5.54 -15.33
N GLU A 334 -7.10 6.58 -14.57
CA GLU A 334 -7.87 6.42 -13.34
C GLU A 334 -9.24 5.79 -13.57
N PHE A 335 -9.78 5.20 -12.52
CA PHE A 335 -11.19 4.81 -12.46
C PHE A 335 -11.99 5.90 -11.75
N THR A 336 -13.09 6.32 -12.32
CA THR A 336 -13.98 7.31 -11.69
C THR A 336 -14.88 6.69 -10.62
N ASN A 337 -15.06 5.38 -10.65
CA ASN A 337 -15.99 4.66 -9.78
C ASN A 337 -15.44 3.33 -9.24
N ARG A 338 -14.11 3.24 -9.07
CA ARG A 338 -13.42 2.15 -8.36
C ARG A 338 -12.30 2.72 -7.54
N ALA A 339 -12.15 2.23 -6.33
CA ALA A 339 -11.29 2.80 -5.30
C ALA A 339 -9.81 2.43 -5.40
N THR A 340 -9.38 1.78 -6.48
CA THR A 340 -8.00 1.28 -6.67
C THR A 340 -7.01 2.33 -7.18
N ASN A 341 -7.43 3.56 -7.34
CA ASN A 341 -6.55 4.67 -7.72
C ASN A 341 -5.62 5.07 -6.58
N THR A 342 -4.53 5.77 -6.93
CA THR A 342 -3.68 6.43 -5.94
C THR A 342 -3.25 7.82 -6.38
N ILE A 343 -2.73 8.59 -5.44
CA ILE A 343 -2.13 9.89 -5.67
C ILE A 343 -0.62 9.81 -5.83
N VAL A 344 -0.02 10.78 -6.48
CA VAL A 344 1.43 10.83 -6.72
C VAL A 344 2.25 10.84 -5.42
N ALA A 345 1.75 11.46 -4.36
CA ALA A 345 2.42 11.50 -3.06
C ALA A 345 2.56 10.09 -2.45
N GLY A 346 1.48 9.29 -2.47
CA GLY A 346 1.51 7.90 -2.02
C GLY A 346 2.50 7.05 -2.82
N LEU A 347 2.48 7.16 -4.15
CA LEU A 347 3.44 6.47 -5.01
C LEU A 347 4.89 6.84 -4.67
N LYS A 348 5.17 8.13 -4.46
CA LYS A 348 6.51 8.61 -4.10
C LYS A 348 6.93 8.10 -2.73
N GLY A 349 6.03 8.07 -1.76
CA GLY A 349 6.29 7.49 -0.44
C GLY A 349 6.74 6.03 -0.51
N MET A 350 6.12 5.23 -1.37
CA MET A 350 6.52 3.84 -1.57
C MET A 350 7.85 3.70 -2.30
N LEU A 351 8.16 4.55 -3.26
CA LEU A 351 9.49 4.56 -3.88
C LEU A 351 10.58 4.91 -2.87
N ALA A 352 10.29 5.80 -1.94
CA ALA A 352 11.16 6.12 -0.83
C ALA A 352 11.55 4.87 -0.03
N GLN A 353 10.60 3.98 0.22
CA GLN A 353 10.84 2.73 0.92
C GLN A 353 11.84 1.83 0.18
N VAL A 354 11.82 1.76 -1.18
CA VAL A 354 12.81 1.01 -1.95
C VAL A 354 14.22 1.46 -1.59
N PHE A 355 14.43 2.76 -1.50
CA PHE A 355 15.76 3.31 -1.24
C PHE A 355 16.18 3.13 0.21
N LEU A 356 15.33 3.42 1.17
CA LEU A 356 15.67 3.34 2.59
C LEU A 356 15.75 1.90 3.12
N CYS A 357 15.02 0.97 2.54
CA CYS A 357 15.14 -0.44 2.94
C CYS A 357 16.31 -1.15 2.25
N TYR A 358 16.51 -0.92 0.96
CA TYR A 358 17.39 -1.78 0.16
C TYR A 358 18.67 -1.09 -0.32
N VAL A 359 18.62 0.20 -0.59
CA VAL A 359 19.74 0.91 -1.23
C VAL A 359 20.55 1.73 -0.22
N TRP A 360 19.86 2.49 0.64
CA TRP A 360 20.47 3.40 1.62
C TRP A 360 19.94 3.19 3.05
N PRO A 361 19.96 1.97 3.60
CA PRO A 361 19.41 1.70 4.94
C PRO A 361 20.19 2.41 6.07
N ASP A 362 21.35 2.94 5.77
CA ASP A 362 22.23 3.68 6.66
C ASP A 362 21.91 5.18 6.74
N LEU A 363 20.99 5.68 5.90
CA LEU A 363 20.61 7.10 5.94
C LEU A 363 19.46 7.35 6.91
N PRO A 364 19.46 8.51 7.58
CA PRO A 364 18.33 8.93 8.39
C PRO A 364 17.03 8.96 7.60
N ARG A 365 15.95 8.51 8.21
CA ARG A 365 14.61 8.61 7.66
C ARG A 365 14.16 10.07 7.62
N GLY A 366 13.69 10.53 6.48
CA GLY A 366 13.22 11.89 6.32
C GLY A 366 13.03 12.28 4.86
N GLN A 367 12.36 13.38 4.63
CA GLN A 367 12.06 13.89 3.29
C GLN A 367 13.33 14.13 2.46
N ALA A 368 14.42 14.55 3.09
CA ALA A 368 15.68 14.89 2.42
C ALA A 368 16.29 13.72 1.62
N ALA A 369 16.04 12.47 2.04
CA ALA A 369 16.48 11.28 1.34
C ALA A 369 15.80 11.11 -0.03
N PHE A 370 14.62 11.72 -0.22
CA PHE A 370 13.83 11.62 -1.44
C PHE A 370 13.89 12.87 -2.31
N ALA A 371 14.41 13.96 -1.78
CA ALA A 371 14.48 15.23 -2.49
C ALA A 371 15.13 15.13 -3.89
N PRO A 372 16.20 14.32 -4.11
CA PRO A 372 16.79 14.12 -5.42
C PRO A 372 16.02 13.17 -6.35
N ILE A 373 14.89 12.62 -5.89
CA ILE A 373 14.07 11.68 -6.66
C ILE A 373 12.86 12.42 -7.22
N GLU A 374 12.80 12.47 -8.56
CA GLU A 374 11.67 13.04 -9.28
C GLU A 374 10.70 11.95 -9.70
N VAL A 375 9.40 12.19 -9.53
CA VAL A 375 8.33 11.30 -10.01
C VAL A 375 7.49 12.06 -11.01
N ILE A 376 7.37 11.50 -12.21
CA ILE A 376 6.59 12.06 -13.32
C ILE A 376 5.44 11.12 -13.61
N THR A 377 4.23 11.65 -13.68
CA THR A 377 3.00 10.89 -13.96
C THR A 377 2.15 11.63 -14.99
N ASP A 378 1.26 10.92 -15.65
CA ASP A 378 0.16 11.56 -16.35
C ASP A 378 -0.91 11.98 -15.34
N PRO A 379 -1.52 13.16 -15.48
CA PRO A 379 -2.71 13.50 -14.72
C PRO A 379 -3.87 12.55 -15.09
N HIS A 380 -4.81 12.34 -14.17
CA HIS A 380 -5.93 11.41 -14.36
C HIS A 380 -5.50 9.98 -14.71
N SER A 381 -4.36 9.56 -14.21
CA SER A 381 -3.91 8.18 -14.27
C SER A 381 -4.14 7.47 -12.94
N ILE A 382 -4.12 6.14 -12.97
CA ILE A 382 -4.31 5.33 -11.76
C ILE A 382 -3.26 5.60 -10.67
N VAL A 383 -2.11 6.19 -11.03
CA VAL A 383 -1.02 6.57 -10.13
C VAL A 383 -0.99 8.07 -9.80
N ASN A 384 -1.92 8.84 -10.33
CA ASN A 384 -2.11 10.27 -10.05
C ASN A 384 -3.56 10.65 -10.36
N CYS A 385 -4.46 10.16 -9.53
CA CYS A 385 -5.89 10.34 -9.74
C CYS A 385 -6.36 11.75 -9.38
N SER A 386 -7.53 12.10 -9.96
CA SER A 386 -8.22 13.35 -9.66
C SER A 386 -8.80 13.37 -8.25
N TYR A 387 -9.19 14.56 -7.81
CA TYR A 387 -9.84 14.76 -6.51
C TYR A 387 -11.15 13.98 -6.37
N ASP A 388 -11.89 13.85 -7.47
CA ASP A 388 -13.20 13.20 -7.49
C ASP A 388 -13.14 11.68 -7.69
N ALA A 389 -11.96 11.10 -7.88
CA ALA A 389 -11.79 9.67 -8.00
C ALA A 389 -11.63 9.02 -6.62
N PRO A 390 -12.36 7.93 -6.30
CA PRO A 390 -12.19 7.21 -5.04
C PRO A 390 -10.82 6.50 -4.99
N ASN A 391 -10.23 6.41 -3.80
CA ASN A 391 -8.89 5.84 -3.61
C ASN A 391 -8.67 5.12 -2.28
N SER A 392 -9.73 4.68 -1.62
CA SER A 392 -9.61 3.92 -0.36
C SER A 392 -8.78 2.63 -0.51
N GLN A 393 -8.78 2.02 -1.69
CA GLN A 393 -7.98 0.86 -2.05
C GLN A 393 -6.68 1.24 -2.78
N SER A 394 -6.14 2.42 -2.50
CA SER A 394 -4.90 2.95 -3.12
C SER A 394 -3.71 2.01 -2.97
N LEU A 395 -3.69 1.18 -1.92
CA LEU A 395 -2.66 0.17 -1.70
C LEU A 395 -2.42 -0.72 -2.93
N MET A 396 -3.48 -1.06 -3.68
CA MET A 396 -3.35 -1.89 -4.89
C MET A 396 -2.44 -1.23 -5.93
N SER A 397 -2.64 0.03 -6.23
CA SER A 397 -1.84 0.76 -7.21
C SER A 397 -0.50 1.24 -6.67
N ILE A 398 -0.43 1.59 -5.38
CA ILE A 398 0.82 1.95 -4.71
C ILE A 398 1.78 0.75 -4.71
N PHE A 399 1.35 -0.42 -4.30
CA PHE A 399 2.19 -1.61 -4.25
C PHE A 399 2.59 -2.11 -5.64
N THR A 400 1.71 -2.00 -6.62
CA THR A 400 2.08 -2.29 -8.01
C THR A 400 3.12 -1.31 -8.52
N GLY A 401 3.00 -0.01 -8.21
CA GLY A 401 3.98 1.02 -8.51
C GLY A 401 5.31 0.81 -7.76
N PHE A 402 5.25 0.40 -6.50
CA PHE A 402 6.43 0.02 -5.71
C PHE A 402 7.19 -1.15 -6.36
N THR A 403 6.47 -2.21 -6.75
CA THR A 403 7.06 -3.37 -7.43
C THR A 403 7.73 -2.96 -8.75
N ALA A 404 7.08 -2.08 -9.53
CA ALA A 404 7.68 -1.55 -10.75
C ALA A 404 8.96 -0.75 -10.46
N GLY A 405 8.93 0.10 -9.43
CA GLY A 405 10.09 0.86 -8.97
C GLY A 405 11.22 -0.05 -8.48
N GLN A 406 10.92 -1.03 -7.64
CA GLN A 406 11.89 -1.99 -7.12
C GLN A 406 12.56 -2.79 -8.25
N HIS A 407 11.77 -3.26 -9.21
CA HIS A 407 12.28 -3.98 -10.38
C HIS A 407 13.18 -3.09 -11.27
N ALA A 408 12.82 -1.82 -11.46
CA ALA A 408 13.64 -0.86 -12.19
C ALA A 408 14.95 -0.57 -11.45
N VAL A 409 14.91 -0.36 -10.13
CA VAL A 409 16.10 -0.12 -9.31
C VAL A 409 17.02 -1.34 -9.31
N ALA A 410 16.49 -2.55 -9.20
CA ALA A 410 17.30 -3.77 -9.27
C ALA A 410 18.05 -3.91 -10.60
N LYS A 411 17.38 -3.66 -11.72
CA LYS A 411 18.02 -3.63 -13.05
C LYS A 411 19.08 -2.55 -13.16
N PHE A 412 18.83 -1.40 -12.55
CA PHE A 412 19.76 -0.28 -12.53
C PHE A 412 21.01 -0.62 -11.72
N LEU A 413 20.86 -1.14 -10.51
CA LEU A 413 21.96 -1.49 -9.61
C LEU A 413 22.85 -2.60 -10.18
N TYR A 414 22.31 -3.48 -11.02
CA TYR A 414 23.07 -4.51 -11.71
C TYR A 414 24.19 -3.92 -12.58
N ALA A 415 23.99 -2.71 -13.13
CA ALA A 415 25.00 -1.99 -13.91
C ALA A 415 25.99 -1.18 -13.03
N CYS A 416 25.83 -1.20 -11.70
CA CYS A 416 26.68 -0.48 -10.75
C CYS A 416 27.54 -1.49 -9.98
N PRO A 417 28.81 -1.73 -10.35
CA PRO A 417 29.63 -2.80 -9.77
C PRO A 417 29.73 -2.77 -8.25
N GLU A 418 29.85 -1.58 -7.66
CA GLU A 418 29.95 -1.40 -6.21
C GLU A 418 28.62 -1.63 -5.48
N LYS A 419 27.51 -1.72 -6.21
CA LYS A 419 26.18 -1.97 -5.71
C LYS A 419 25.59 -3.31 -6.11
N PHE A 420 26.37 -4.12 -6.83
CA PHE A 420 25.92 -5.42 -7.33
C PHE A 420 25.34 -6.32 -6.22
N THR A 421 25.94 -6.30 -5.04
CA THR A 421 25.46 -7.06 -3.87
C THR A 421 24.09 -6.58 -3.34
N LYS A 422 23.62 -5.41 -3.75
CA LYS A 422 22.29 -4.87 -3.42
C LYS A 422 21.21 -5.27 -4.43
N VAL A 423 21.58 -5.96 -5.50
CA VAL A 423 20.61 -6.41 -6.50
C VAL A 423 19.79 -7.56 -5.93
N HIS A 424 18.48 -7.38 -5.95
CA HIS A 424 17.51 -8.38 -5.50
C HIS A 424 16.30 -8.37 -6.42
N ALA A 425 15.69 -9.51 -6.62
CA ALA A 425 14.43 -9.64 -7.32
C ALA A 425 13.29 -8.99 -6.49
N PRO A 426 12.19 -8.58 -7.10
CA PRO A 426 11.09 -7.98 -6.35
C PRO A 426 10.59 -8.88 -5.23
N THR A 427 10.40 -8.27 -4.07
CA THR A 427 9.69 -8.86 -2.95
C THR A 427 8.19 -8.76 -3.21
N PHE A 428 7.42 -9.72 -2.75
CA PHE A 428 5.97 -9.62 -2.85
C PHE A 428 5.46 -8.44 -2.02
N ASN A 429 4.63 -7.62 -2.62
CA ASN A 429 4.21 -6.36 -2.03
C ASN A 429 2.68 -6.23 -1.91
N MET A 430 1.94 -7.24 -2.36
CA MET A 430 0.50 -7.26 -2.22
C MET A 430 0.11 -8.03 -0.96
N ILE A 431 -0.61 -7.34 -0.12
CA ILE A 431 -1.05 -7.84 1.17
C ILE A 431 -2.43 -8.44 1.02
N ASN A 432 -2.58 -9.71 1.36
CA ASN A 432 -3.89 -10.32 1.57
C ASN A 432 -4.39 -10.03 2.98
N THR A 433 -4.69 -8.78 3.25
CA THR A 433 -5.19 -8.35 4.55
C THR A 433 -6.67 -8.63 4.67
N PHE A 434 -7.11 -9.07 5.84
CA PHE A 434 -8.52 -9.04 6.20
C PHE A 434 -8.94 -7.62 6.60
N ILE A 435 -10.01 -7.15 5.99
CA ILE A 435 -10.72 -5.94 6.39
C ILE A 435 -12.12 -6.41 6.75
N TRP A 436 -12.52 -6.21 7.99
CA TRP A 436 -13.65 -6.92 8.57
C TRP A 436 -14.54 -6.02 9.42
N GLY A 437 -15.75 -6.49 9.69
CA GLY A 437 -16.64 -5.87 10.63
C GLY A 437 -17.90 -6.69 10.89
N GLY A 438 -18.52 -6.41 12.01
CA GLY A 438 -19.71 -7.11 12.43
C GLY A 438 -20.11 -6.80 13.85
N VAL A 439 -21.03 -7.61 14.37
CA VAL A 439 -21.50 -7.53 15.75
C VAL A 439 -20.90 -8.70 16.52
N SER A 440 -20.10 -8.41 17.53
CA SER A 440 -19.43 -9.41 18.36
C SER A 440 -20.42 -10.23 19.17
N GLN A 441 -19.96 -11.33 19.78
CA GLN A 441 -20.71 -12.15 20.72
C GLN A 441 -21.19 -11.36 21.95
N HIS A 442 -20.62 -10.19 22.21
CA HIS A 442 -20.99 -9.27 23.29
C HIS A 442 -21.98 -8.18 22.85
N GLY A 443 -22.40 -8.18 21.57
CA GLY A 443 -23.33 -7.20 21.00
C GLY A 443 -22.67 -5.88 20.60
N GLU A 444 -21.36 -5.80 20.59
CA GLU A 444 -20.60 -4.61 20.16
C GLU A 444 -20.40 -4.59 18.66
N MET A 445 -20.61 -3.43 18.04
CA MET A 445 -20.28 -3.23 16.63
C MET A 445 -18.78 -2.90 16.52
N LEU A 446 -18.07 -3.71 15.77
CA LEU A 446 -16.64 -3.59 15.55
C LEU A 446 -16.34 -3.58 14.05
N GLY A 447 -15.30 -2.88 13.65
CA GLY A 447 -14.82 -2.88 12.25
C GLY A 447 -13.37 -2.48 12.20
N ASN A 448 -12.54 -3.32 11.57
CA ASN A 448 -11.11 -3.14 11.59
C ASN A 448 -10.42 -3.86 10.42
N LEU A 449 -9.11 -3.79 10.38
CA LEU A 449 -8.28 -4.63 9.52
C LEU A 449 -7.34 -5.49 10.39
N CYS A 450 -6.88 -6.60 9.82
CA CYS A 450 -5.86 -7.44 10.43
C CYS A 450 -4.67 -7.53 9.46
N ALA A 451 -3.55 -6.94 9.81
CA ALA A 451 -2.32 -6.97 9.04
C ALA A 451 -1.33 -8.04 9.50
N ASP A 452 -1.57 -8.65 10.63
CA ASP A 452 -0.73 -9.70 11.23
C ASP A 452 -0.66 -10.99 10.40
N LEU A 453 -1.46 -11.04 9.35
CA LEU A 453 -1.58 -12.15 8.42
C LEU A 453 -0.75 -11.94 7.14
N ASN A 454 0.33 -11.18 7.18
CA ASN A 454 1.05 -10.65 6.01
C ASN A 454 2.45 -11.24 5.77
N GLY A 455 2.74 -12.43 6.19
CA GLY A 455 4.04 -13.08 5.96
C GLY A 455 4.31 -13.40 4.49
N MET A 456 4.67 -12.41 3.68
CA MET A 456 5.00 -12.57 2.26
C MET A 456 6.45 -12.95 2.06
N GLY A 457 6.78 -13.55 0.90
CA GLY A 457 8.15 -13.92 0.56
C GLY A 457 9.00 -12.78 0.03
N ALA A 458 10.26 -12.75 0.43
CA ALA A 458 11.25 -11.82 -0.13
C ALA A 458 11.76 -12.30 -1.49
N GLY A 459 12.13 -11.36 -2.37
CA GLY A 459 12.79 -11.66 -3.62
C GLY A 459 14.18 -12.26 -3.41
N ALA A 460 14.61 -13.12 -4.33
CA ALA A 460 15.96 -13.67 -4.33
C ALA A 460 17.00 -12.57 -4.57
N THR A 461 18.17 -12.71 -3.97
CA THR A 461 19.28 -11.79 -4.19
C THR A 461 20.27 -12.37 -5.23
N VAL A 462 21.30 -11.60 -5.54
CA VAL A 462 22.34 -12.00 -6.49
C VAL A 462 23.14 -13.22 -6.02
N ASP A 463 23.13 -13.51 -4.73
CA ASP A 463 24.01 -14.49 -4.07
C ASP A 463 23.30 -15.49 -3.16
N ARG A 464 22.00 -15.33 -2.93
CA ARG A 464 21.22 -16.22 -2.05
C ARG A 464 19.73 -16.24 -2.36
N ASP A 465 19.05 -17.25 -1.82
CA ASP A 465 17.61 -17.38 -1.86
C ASP A 465 16.91 -16.26 -1.07
N GLY A 466 15.68 -15.95 -1.46
CA GLY A 466 14.83 -15.02 -0.73
C GLY A 466 14.35 -15.59 0.61
N GLU A 467 14.21 -14.73 1.60
CA GLU A 467 13.73 -15.09 2.93
C GLU A 467 12.23 -15.45 2.90
N HIS A 468 11.85 -16.44 3.69
CA HIS A 468 10.46 -16.86 3.83
C HIS A 468 9.70 -15.95 4.78
N ALA A 469 8.41 -15.76 4.51
CA ALA A 469 7.46 -15.07 5.37
C ALA A 469 7.95 -13.70 5.88
N LEU A 470 8.74 -13.01 5.06
CA LEU A 470 9.27 -11.69 5.36
C LEU A 470 8.42 -10.63 4.67
N ALA A 471 7.68 -9.80 5.40
CA ALA A 471 6.94 -8.68 4.86
C ALA A 471 7.68 -7.36 5.09
N PRO A 472 8.60 -6.96 4.21
CA PRO A 472 9.43 -5.77 4.40
C PRO A 472 8.66 -4.45 4.19
N ILE A 473 7.39 -4.49 3.83
CA ILE A 473 6.57 -3.30 3.57
C ILE A 473 6.34 -2.50 4.84
N PHE A 474 5.98 -3.16 5.93
CA PHE A 474 5.78 -2.52 7.23
C PHE A 474 7.08 -2.41 8.03
N ALA A 475 8.21 -2.51 7.36
CA ALA A 475 9.59 -2.25 7.78
C ALA A 475 10.06 -2.96 9.05
N THR A 476 9.19 -3.30 9.99
CA THR A 476 9.59 -3.75 11.32
C THR A 476 8.74 -4.88 11.90
N MET A 477 7.50 -5.04 11.41
CA MET A 477 6.50 -5.88 12.07
C MET A 477 5.93 -6.97 11.17
N ALA A 478 6.65 -7.34 10.13
CA ALA A 478 6.21 -8.42 9.29
C ALA A 478 6.41 -9.74 9.99
N ASP A 479 5.47 -10.09 10.79
CA ASP A 479 5.41 -11.36 11.47
C ASP A 479 4.38 -12.27 10.80
N ILE A 480 4.52 -13.55 11.01
CA ILE A 480 3.46 -14.52 10.71
C ILE A 480 2.39 -14.53 11.79
N GLY A 481 2.53 -13.73 12.82
CA GLY A 481 1.64 -13.57 13.95
C GLY A 481 1.51 -14.82 14.83
N GLU A 482 1.21 -14.62 16.07
CA GLU A 482 0.85 -15.68 17.01
C GLU A 482 -0.64 -15.98 16.92
N GLN A 483 -1.03 -17.22 17.22
CA GLN A 483 -2.44 -17.62 17.09
C GLN A 483 -3.35 -16.80 18.01
N GLU A 484 -2.93 -16.64 19.26
CA GLU A 484 -3.66 -15.91 20.28
C GLU A 484 -3.92 -14.46 19.86
N LEU A 485 -2.90 -13.76 19.40
CA LEU A 485 -3.02 -12.38 18.92
C LEU A 485 -3.97 -12.27 17.73
N ASN A 486 -3.88 -13.19 16.76
CA ASN A 486 -4.78 -13.18 15.60
C ASN A 486 -6.24 -13.37 16.02
N GLU A 487 -6.50 -14.20 17.04
CA GLU A 487 -7.86 -14.43 17.54
C GLU A 487 -8.37 -13.28 18.41
N GLU A 488 -7.50 -12.56 19.09
CA GLU A 488 -7.83 -11.35 19.82
C GLU A 488 -8.15 -10.18 18.89
N GLU A 489 -7.35 -10.00 17.85
CA GLU A 489 -7.55 -8.94 16.85
C GLU A 489 -8.79 -9.17 15.99
N VAL A 490 -9.06 -10.41 15.62
CA VAL A 490 -10.23 -10.77 14.80
C VAL A 490 -11.09 -11.77 15.59
N PRO A 491 -11.87 -11.31 16.57
CA PRO A 491 -12.59 -12.19 17.51
C PRO A 491 -13.61 -13.11 16.85
N PHE A 492 -13.93 -12.87 15.59
CA PHE A 492 -14.85 -13.68 14.78
C PHE A 492 -14.19 -14.90 14.11
N LEU A 493 -12.87 -15.01 14.16
CA LEU A 493 -12.10 -16.04 13.50
C LEU A 493 -11.44 -16.98 14.49
N GLN A 494 -11.30 -18.23 14.05
CA GLN A 494 -10.42 -19.24 14.61
C GLN A 494 -9.32 -19.53 13.61
N LEU A 495 -8.07 -19.38 13.98
CA LEU A 495 -6.96 -19.81 13.17
C LEU A 495 -6.85 -21.34 13.22
N VAL A 496 -7.04 -21.99 12.08
CA VAL A 496 -7.02 -23.46 11.97
C VAL A 496 -5.63 -23.97 11.63
N SER A 497 -4.97 -23.34 10.65
CA SER A 497 -3.58 -23.64 10.31
C SER A 497 -2.90 -22.45 9.63
N LYS A 498 -1.58 -22.40 9.78
CA LYS A 498 -0.71 -21.44 9.11
C LYS A 498 0.56 -22.16 8.69
N LYS A 499 0.83 -22.25 7.40
CA LYS A 499 1.98 -23.00 6.87
C LYS A 499 2.43 -22.51 5.50
N MET A 500 3.63 -22.85 5.11
CA MET A 500 4.13 -22.66 3.74
C MET A 500 3.51 -23.69 2.80
N THR A 501 3.14 -23.24 1.59
CA THR A 501 2.55 -24.10 0.57
C THR A 501 3.64 -24.70 -0.29
N ARG A 502 3.63 -26.04 -0.44
CA ARG A 502 4.57 -26.75 -1.31
C ARG A 502 4.44 -26.26 -2.76
N ASP A 503 5.55 -26.15 -3.46
CA ASP A 503 5.65 -25.71 -4.86
C ASP A 503 5.25 -24.23 -5.11
N ALA A 504 4.97 -23.44 -4.08
CA ALA A 504 4.65 -22.01 -4.19
C ALA A 504 5.88 -21.09 -4.25
N ILE A 505 7.03 -21.59 -4.65
CA ILE A 505 8.27 -20.83 -4.84
C ILE A 505 8.34 -20.18 -6.22
N ALA A 506 9.07 -19.08 -6.33
CA ALA A 506 9.48 -18.52 -7.62
C ALA A 506 10.86 -19.10 -8.02
N PRO A 507 10.93 -19.95 -9.06
CA PRO A 507 12.19 -20.60 -9.42
C PRO A 507 13.25 -19.65 -9.95
N GLY A 508 14.51 -19.98 -9.66
CA GLY A 508 15.70 -19.27 -10.15
C GLY A 508 16.96 -20.04 -9.82
N LYS A 509 18.13 -19.49 -10.18
CA LYS A 509 19.41 -19.90 -9.61
C LYS A 509 19.35 -19.75 -8.10
N TYR A 510 18.81 -18.63 -7.65
CA TYR A 510 18.33 -18.39 -6.32
C TYR A 510 16.80 -18.23 -6.38
N ARG A 511 16.10 -18.98 -5.55
CA ARG A 511 14.63 -18.94 -5.50
C ARG A 511 14.11 -17.77 -4.69
N GLY A 512 12.93 -17.28 -5.01
CA GLY A 512 12.21 -16.40 -4.12
C GLY A 512 11.85 -17.09 -2.80
N GLY A 513 11.69 -16.31 -1.74
CA GLY A 513 11.13 -16.76 -0.48
C GLY A 513 9.64 -17.05 -0.63
N GLN A 514 9.12 -17.99 0.15
CA GLN A 514 7.68 -18.26 0.19
C GLN A 514 6.96 -17.35 1.17
N GLY A 515 5.72 -16.98 0.84
CA GLY A 515 4.73 -16.59 1.81
C GLY A 515 4.07 -17.83 2.45
N TYR A 516 3.21 -17.61 3.41
CA TYR A 516 2.44 -18.70 4.03
C TYR A 516 1.00 -18.73 3.50
N THR A 517 0.36 -19.87 3.68
CA THR A 517 -1.10 -20.03 3.53
C THR A 517 -1.71 -20.15 4.92
N MET A 518 -2.76 -19.40 5.13
CA MET A 518 -3.52 -19.38 6.34
C MET A 518 -4.92 -19.96 6.10
N MET A 519 -5.39 -20.75 7.03
CA MET A 519 -6.71 -21.33 7.06
C MET A 519 -7.42 -20.85 8.32
N VAL A 520 -8.56 -20.20 8.15
CA VAL A 520 -9.38 -19.66 9.24
C VAL A 520 -10.81 -20.15 9.13
N ALA A 521 -11.44 -20.40 10.27
CA ALA A 521 -12.85 -20.71 10.37
C ALA A 521 -13.62 -19.60 11.10
N THR A 522 -14.84 -19.32 10.66
CA THR A 522 -15.68 -18.31 11.29
C THR A 522 -16.28 -18.82 12.60
N LYS A 523 -16.12 -18.08 13.69
CA LYS A 523 -16.77 -18.34 14.98
C LYS A 523 -18.23 -17.89 14.99
N ASP A 524 -18.92 -18.15 16.07
CA ASP A 524 -20.27 -17.62 16.30
C ASP A 524 -20.25 -16.10 16.41
N SER A 525 -21.11 -15.47 15.62
CA SER A 525 -21.32 -14.04 15.60
C SER A 525 -22.76 -13.76 15.17
N ALA A 526 -23.36 -12.68 15.69
CA ALA A 526 -24.69 -12.30 15.25
C ALA A 526 -24.68 -11.86 13.78
N GLN A 527 -23.63 -11.16 13.36
CA GLN A 527 -23.39 -10.75 11.98
C GLN A 527 -21.92 -10.39 11.82
N TRP A 528 -21.24 -11.04 10.90
CA TRP A 528 -19.85 -10.75 10.59
C TRP A 528 -19.56 -10.93 9.12
N GLY A 529 -18.71 -10.08 8.60
CA GLY A 529 -18.23 -10.16 7.22
C GLY A 529 -16.86 -9.57 7.06
N PHE A 530 -16.24 -9.87 5.95
CA PHE A 530 -14.92 -9.36 5.63
C PHE A 530 -14.68 -9.30 4.12
N MET A 531 -13.65 -8.56 3.75
CA MET A 531 -13.05 -8.56 2.43
C MET A 531 -11.55 -8.84 2.55
N THR A 532 -10.91 -9.17 1.44
CA THR A 532 -9.45 -9.24 1.36
C THR A 532 -8.95 -8.33 0.26
N THR A 533 -7.82 -7.67 0.48
CA THR A 533 -7.08 -7.03 -0.59
C THR A 533 -6.21 -8.09 -1.26
N CYS A 534 -6.37 -8.36 -2.54
CA CYS A 534 -5.53 -9.32 -3.26
C CYS A 534 -5.34 -8.90 -4.70
N GLN A 535 -4.10 -9.03 -5.17
CA GLN A 535 -3.77 -8.95 -6.59
C GLN A 535 -2.88 -10.13 -6.97
N GLY A 536 -2.73 -10.38 -8.27
CA GLY A 536 -1.88 -11.44 -8.74
C GLY A 536 -2.48 -12.83 -8.61
N ALA A 537 -3.81 -12.90 -8.50
CA ALA A 537 -4.49 -14.18 -8.51
C ALA A 537 -4.57 -14.81 -9.92
N LYS A 538 -4.39 -14.01 -10.96
CA LYS A 538 -4.43 -14.41 -12.37
C LYS A 538 -3.10 -14.18 -13.08
N ILE A 539 -2.50 -13.02 -12.86
CA ILE A 539 -1.23 -12.62 -13.44
C ILE A 539 -0.23 -12.48 -12.30
N PRO A 540 0.90 -13.20 -12.35
CA PRO A 540 1.93 -13.03 -11.35
C PRO A 540 2.38 -11.57 -11.27
N PRO A 541 2.24 -10.89 -10.11
CA PRO A 541 2.53 -9.46 -10.00
C PRO A 541 4.04 -9.17 -9.94
N LEU A 542 4.86 -10.19 -9.67
CA LEU A 542 6.31 -10.07 -9.57
C LEU A 542 6.98 -10.76 -10.74
N GLN A 543 7.85 -10.08 -11.41
CA GLN A 543 8.69 -10.63 -12.46
C GLN A 543 10.07 -11.02 -11.92
N GLY A 544 10.56 -12.19 -12.30
CA GLY A 544 11.94 -12.60 -11.98
C GLY A 544 13.00 -11.74 -12.65
N LEU A 545 14.23 -11.82 -12.16
CA LEU A 545 15.39 -11.11 -12.69
C LEU A 545 16.36 -12.07 -13.38
N PHE A 546 16.90 -11.64 -14.53
CA PHE A 546 18.04 -12.26 -15.21
C PHE A 546 17.92 -13.77 -15.42
N GLY A 547 16.73 -14.24 -15.78
CA GLY A 547 16.44 -15.65 -16.01
C GLY A 547 15.71 -16.33 -14.85
N GLY A 548 15.52 -15.65 -13.74
CA GLY A 548 14.61 -16.09 -12.69
C GLY A 548 13.15 -15.96 -13.10
N TYR A 549 12.30 -16.72 -12.46
CA TYR A 549 10.87 -16.76 -12.78
C TYR A 549 10.07 -15.84 -11.87
N ALA A 550 8.87 -15.51 -12.33
CA ALA A 550 7.85 -14.85 -11.53
C ALA A 550 7.43 -15.75 -10.36
N CYS A 551 6.84 -15.13 -9.35
CA CYS A 551 6.10 -15.85 -8.32
C CYS A 551 4.87 -16.55 -8.91
N GLY A 552 4.25 -17.45 -8.15
CA GLY A 552 2.95 -18.04 -8.49
C GLY A 552 1.80 -17.04 -8.33
N CYS A 553 0.61 -17.44 -8.74
CA CYS A 553 -0.62 -16.73 -8.43
C CYS A 553 -1.17 -17.16 -7.06
N TYR A 554 -1.86 -16.27 -6.35
CA TYR A 554 -2.32 -16.47 -4.98
C TYR A 554 -3.84 -16.34 -4.90
N PRO A 555 -4.59 -17.43 -5.10
CA PRO A 555 -6.02 -17.38 -4.96
C PRO A 555 -6.42 -17.29 -3.47
N LEU A 556 -7.55 -16.64 -3.21
CA LEU A 556 -8.35 -16.87 -2.03
C LEU A 556 -9.29 -18.05 -2.29
N SER A 557 -9.32 -19.03 -1.42
CA SER A 557 -10.26 -20.15 -1.50
C SER A 557 -11.18 -20.15 -0.29
N LYS A 558 -12.42 -20.57 -0.49
CA LYS A 558 -13.42 -20.68 0.58
C LYS A 558 -14.26 -21.92 0.45
N VAL A 559 -14.69 -22.45 1.59
CA VAL A 559 -15.66 -23.53 1.70
C VAL A 559 -16.82 -23.05 2.55
N GLN A 560 -18.00 -23.01 1.96
CA GLN A 560 -19.22 -22.50 2.56
C GLN A 560 -20.31 -23.57 2.65
N GLY A 561 -21.30 -23.34 3.50
CA GLY A 561 -22.37 -24.33 3.74
C GLY A 561 -21.90 -25.54 4.55
N VAL A 562 -20.86 -25.38 5.35
CA VAL A 562 -20.27 -26.39 6.22
C VAL A 562 -20.05 -25.79 7.61
N ASP A 563 -20.13 -26.60 8.65
CA ASP A 563 -19.63 -26.28 9.99
C ASP A 563 -18.40 -27.13 10.28
N VAL A 564 -17.20 -26.56 10.09
CA VAL A 564 -15.95 -27.30 10.30
C VAL A 564 -15.72 -27.69 11.76
N TYR A 565 -16.34 -26.98 12.73
CA TYR A 565 -16.25 -27.37 14.13
C TYR A 565 -16.98 -28.68 14.38
N ASP A 566 -18.13 -28.86 13.74
CA ASP A 566 -18.90 -30.11 13.81
C ASP A 566 -18.13 -31.28 13.17
N ILE A 567 -17.48 -31.01 12.06
CA ILE A 567 -16.60 -31.98 11.39
C ILE A 567 -15.41 -32.35 12.28
N LEU A 568 -14.73 -31.37 12.85
CA LEU A 568 -13.56 -31.63 13.71
C LEU A 568 -13.94 -32.41 14.98
N MET A 569 -15.17 -32.24 15.49
CA MET A 569 -15.66 -32.95 16.66
C MET A 569 -16.13 -34.35 16.35
N ASN A 570 -16.79 -34.58 15.21
CA ASN A 570 -17.50 -35.82 14.94
C ASN A 570 -16.86 -36.71 13.86
N GLU A 571 -16.14 -36.08 12.90
CA GLU A 571 -15.55 -36.74 11.72
C GLU A 571 -14.14 -36.18 11.42
N PRO A 572 -13.22 -36.13 12.41
CA PRO A 572 -11.92 -35.44 12.26
C PRO A 572 -11.05 -35.98 11.12
N GLU A 573 -11.25 -37.26 10.75
CA GLU A 573 -10.54 -37.90 9.65
C GLU A 573 -10.90 -37.31 8.26
N LYS A 574 -12.03 -36.60 8.13
CA LYS A 574 -12.41 -35.90 6.90
C LYS A 574 -11.69 -34.55 6.77
N PHE A 575 -11.20 -33.97 7.87
CA PHE A 575 -10.54 -32.67 7.80
C PHE A 575 -9.15 -32.79 7.16
N ARG A 576 -8.79 -31.77 6.38
CA ARG A 576 -7.48 -31.64 5.75
C ARG A 576 -6.86 -30.31 6.19
N HIS A 577 -5.54 -30.32 6.37
CA HIS A 577 -4.79 -29.13 6.81
C HIS A 577 -4.05 -28.43 5.65
N SER A 578 -4.42 -28.74 4.43
CA SER A 578 -3.84 -28.20 3.20
C SER A 578 -4.92 -27.67 2.28
N ILE A 579 -4.71 -26.48 1.74
CA ILE A 579 -5.61 -25.86 0.77
C ILE A 579 -5.77 -26.77 -0.48
N GLU A 580 -4.67 -27.36 -0.94
CA GLU A 580 -4.68 -28.24 -2.11
C GLU A 580 -5.53 -29.49 -1.86
N GLU A 581 -5.38 -30.10 -0.70
CA GLU A 581 -6.13 -31.28 -0.32
C GLU A 581 -7.62 -30.95 -0.22
N ILE A 582 -7.98 -29.88 0.51
CA ILE A 582 -9.38 -29.48 0.67
C ILE A 582 -10.02 -29.14 -0.67
N MET A 583 -9.36 -28.35 -1.50
CA MET A 583 -9.94 -27.88 -2.76
C MET A 583 -9.98 -28.95 -3.84
N ASN A 584 -9.05 -29.92 -3.85
CA ASN A 584 -9.01 -31.00 -4.82
C ASN A 584 -9.85 -32.20 -4.38
N GLU A 585 -9.77 -32.62 -3.11
CA GLU A 585 -10.49 -33.77 -2.59
C GLU A 585 -11.97 -33.49 -2.29
N ARG A 586 -12.27 -32.20 -1.94
CA ARG A 586 -13.63 -31.77 -1.57
C ARG A 586 -14.27 -32.66 -0.50
N PRO A 587 -13.64 -32.80 0.67
CA PRO A 587 -14.00 -33.84 1.65
C PRO A 587 -15.35 -33.62 2.35
N PHE A 588 -15.91 -32.41 2.27
CA PHE A 588 -17.13 -32.04 3.00
C PHE A 588 -18.35 -32.16 2.07
N GLU A 589 -19.22 -33.11 2.35
CA GLU A 589 -20.42 -33.36 1.55
C GLU A 589 -21.42 -32.19 1.63
N GLY A 590 -21.94 -31.76 0.50
CA GLY A 590 -22.91 -30.67 0.41
C GLY A 590 -22.30 -29.25 0.49
N ALA A 591 -21.01 -29.11 0.79
CA ALA A 591 -20.33 -27.81 0.84
C ALA A 591 -20.09 -27.22 -0.56
N SER A 592 -20.05 -25.90 -0.60
CA SER A 592 -19.66 -25.13 -1.79
C SER A 592 -18.18 -24.78 -1.73
N TYR A 593 -17.43 -25.12 -2.76
CA TYR A 593 -15.99 -24.87 -2.90
C TYR A 593 -15.76 -23.79 -3.95
N THR A 594 -15.19 -22.67 -3.56
CA THR A 594 -14.96 -21.53 -4.45
C THR A 594 -13.50 -21.08 -4.37
N THR A 595 -12.90 -20.84 -5.52
CA THR A 595 -11.60 -20.17 -5.62
C THR A 595 -11.81 -18.81 -6.26
N HIS A 596 -11.48 -17.75 -5.55
CA HIS A 596 -11.49 -16.40 -6.10
C HIS A 596 -10.20 -16.16 -6.88
N HIS A 597 -10.35 -15.65 -8.08
CA HIS A 597 -9.24 -15.25 -8.92
C HIS A 597 -8.91 -13.74 -8.79
N MET A 598 -9.49 -13.09 -7.82
CA MET A 598 -9.25 -11.72 -7.41
C MET A 598 -9.43 -11.63 -5.89
N GLY A 599 -9.11 -10.51 -5.29
CA GLY A 599 -9.49 -10.23 -3.90
C GLY A 599 -10.99 -10.39 -3.71
N MET A 600 -11.38 -10.76 -2.53
CA MET A 600 -12.79 -10.94 -2.18
C MET A 600 -13.36 -9.59 -1.75
N GLY A 601 -14.40 -9.12 -2.43
CA GLY A 601 -15.23 -8.03 -1.95
C GLY A 601 -15.90 -8.39 -0.61
N PHE A 602 -16.46 -7.40 0.09
CA PHE A 602 -17.06 -7.64 1.40
C PHE A 602 -18.21 -8.66 1.33
N GLU A 603 -18.09 -9.74 2.08
CA GLU A 603 -19.07 -10.82 2.17
C GLU A 603 -19.38 -11.15 3.63
N ILE A 604 -20.64 -11.47 3.91
CA ILE A 604 -21.06 -12.01 5.21
C ILE A 604 -20.71 -13.48 5.30
N SER A 605 -20.12 -13.87 6.41
CA SER A 605 -19.72 -15.25 6.70
C SER A 605 -20.56 -15.84 7.83
N ARG A 606 -20.66 -17.17 7.87
CA ARG A 606 -21.40 -17.93 8.87
C ARG A 606 -20.46 -18.80 9.69
N ARG A 607 -20.90 -19.21 10.86
CA ARG A 607 -20.20 -20.14 11.73
C ARG A 607 -19.72 -21.37 10.93
N GLY A 608 -18.47 -21.74 11.16
CA GLY A 608 -17.85 -22.94 10.60
C GLY A 608 -17.47 -22.86 9.13
N GLU A 609 -17.75 -21.75 8.43
CA GLU A 609 -17.25 -21.55 7.07
C GLU A 609 -15.74 -21.35 7.10
N LEU A 610 -15.06 -21.93 6.10
CA LEU A 610 -13.61 -22.01 6.03
C LEU A 610 -13.09 -21.11 4.92
N PHE A 611 -12.07 -20.30 5.26
CA PHE A 611 -11.36 -19.43 4.31
C PHE A 611 -9.87 -19.75 4.32
N MET A 612 -9.29 -19.82 3.14
CA MET A 612 -7.87 -20.14 2.94
C MET A 612 -7.25 -19.01 2.12
N ILE A 613 -6.29 -18.31 2.73
CA ILE A 613 -5.66 -17.12 2.19
C ILE A 613 -4.19 -17.38 2.04
N SER A 614 -3.66 -17.19 0.83
CA SER A 614 -2.25 -17.39 0.54
C SER A 614 -1.54 -16.06 0.41
N GLN A 615 -0.42 -15.90 1.10
CA GLN A 615 0.51 -14.81 0.91
C GLN A 615 1.52 -15.17 -0.18
N GLY A 616 1.96 -14.18 -0.95
CA GLY A 616 2.77 -14.43 -2.13
C GLY A 616 4.24 -14.72 -1.87
N ALA A 617 4.87 -15.40 -2.82
CA ALA A 617 6.31 -15.59 -2.84
C ALA A 617 7.02 -14.39 -3.45
N GLY A 618 8.28 -14.13 -3.08
CA GLY A 618 9.17 -13.22 -3.78
C GLY A 618 9.58 -13.78 -5.14
N ALA A 619 10.10 -12.94 -6.03
CA ALA A 619 10.55 -13.37 -7.35
C ALA A 619 11.92 -14.07 -7.32
N GLY A 620 12.19 -14.92 -8.33
CA GLY A 620 13.47 -15.63 -8.51
C GLY A 620 14.54 -14.78 -9.19
N TYR A 621 15.79 -15.15 -8.99
CA TYR A 621 16.97 -14.52 -9.60
C TYR A 621 17.81 -15.54 -10.34
N GLY A 622 18.20 -15.24 -11.57
CA GLY A 622 19.10 -16.07 -12.40
C GLY A 622 18.45 -17.34 -12.94
N ASP A 623 19.09 -17.97 -13.91
CA ASP A 623 18.57 -19.18 -14.56
C ASP A 623 18.47 -20.35 -13.56
N LEU A 624 17.28 -20.92 -13.43
CA LEU A 624 17.01 -22.08 -12.56
C LEU A 624 17.87 -23.31 -12.87
N LEU A 625 18.36 -23.46 -14.12
CA LEU A 625 19.29 -24.53 -14.48
C LEU A 625 20.72 -24.32 -13.92
N GLU A 626 20.97 -23.18 -13.29
CA GLU A 626 22.22 -22.88 -12.57
C GLU A 626 22.10 -23.09 -11.05
N ARG A 627 20.89 -23.38 -10.54
CA ARG A 627 20.71 -23.69 -9.12
C ARG A 627 21.53 -24.89 -8.71
N ASP A 628 22.21 -24.78 -7.58
CA ASP A 628 22.93 -25.93 -6.97
C ASP A 628 21.95 -27.10 -6.80
N PRO A 629 22.25 -28.30 -7.37
CA PRO A 629 21.42 -29.48 -7.15
C PRO A 629 21.20 -29.83 -5.66
N ALA A 630 22.21 -29.61 -4.81
CA ALA A 630 22.08 -29.83 -3.37
C ALA A 630 21.05 -28.87 -2.74
N GLY A 631 20.96 -27.61 -3.22
CA GLY A 631 19.93 -26.67 -2.80
C GLY A 631 18.53 -27.11 -3.21
N VAL A 632 18.37 -27.75 -4.37
CA VAL A 632 17.08 -28.31 -4.82
C VAL A 632 16.65 -29.48 -3.93
N ILE A 633 17.59 -30.37 -3.56
CA ILE A 633 17.30 -31.49 -2.67
C ILE A 633 16.91 -30.99 -1.27
N ARG A 634 17.61 -29.98 -0.77
CA ARG A 634 17.26 -29.34 0.51
C ARG A 634 15.83 -28.78 0.50
N ASP A 635 15.45 -28.10 -0.58
CA ASP A 635 14.07 -27.60 -0.73
C ASP A 635 13.03 -28.76 -0.70
N ILE A 636 13.40 -29.97 -1.19
CA ILE A 636 12.53 -31.17 -1.09
C ILE A 636 12.46 -31.67 0.37
N GLU A 637 13.60 -31.80 1.04
CA GLU A 637 13.69 -32.24 2.44
C GLU A 637 12.93 -31.33 3.39
N GLU A 638 12.96 -30.03 3.15
CA GLU A 638 12.22 -29.00 3.90
C GLU A 638 10.72 -28.93 3.53
N GLY A 639 10.27 -29.73 2.55
CA GLY A 639 8.87 -29.74 2.12
C GLY A 639 8.44 -28.55 1.28
N LEU A 640 9.36 -27.69 0.86
CA LEU A 640 9.09 -26.51 0.05
C LEU A 640 8.86 -26.82 -1.43
N LEU A 641 9.45 -27.93 -1.91
CA LEU A 641 9.42 -28.37 -3.29
C LEU A 641 9.03 -29.83 -3.40
N SER A 642 8.18 -30.18 -4.37
CA SER A 642 7.89 -31.57 -4.66
C SER A 642 9.01 -32.20 -5.51
N PRO A 643 9.25 -33.52 -5.37
CA PRO A 643 10.18 -34.25 -6.24
C PRO A 643 9.87 -34.10 -7.73
N GLN A 644 8.57 -34.07 -8.07
CA GLN A 644 8.10 -33.91 -9.44
C GLN A 644 8.47 -32.54 -10.03
N VAL A 645 8.29 -31.47 -9.27
CA VAL A 645 8.63 -30.12 -9.69
C VAL A 645 10.16 -29.95 -9.75
N ALA A 646 10.90 -30.50 -8.80
CA ALA A 646 12.36 -30.53 -8.81
C ALA A 646 12.94 -31.15 -10.09
N ALA A 647 12.48 -32.34 -10.45
CA ALA A 647 12.89 -33.03 -11.66
C ALA A 647 12.44 -32.29 -12.93
N ARG A 648 11.20 -31.78 -12.95
CA ARG A 648 10.62 -31.12 -14.13
C ARG A 648 11.23 -29.75 -14.43
N LEU A 649 11.34 -28.88 -13.42
CA LEU A 649 11.80 -27.51 -13.59
C LEU A 649 13.33 -27.42 -13.54
N TYR A 650 13.94 -27.88 -12.47
CA TYR A 650 15.38 -27.72 -12.22
C TYR A 650 16.24 -28.76 -12.93
N LYS A 651 15.60 -29.78 -13.53
CA LYS A 651 16.27 -30.88 -14.23
C LYS A 651 17.35 -31.57 -13.37
N VAL A 652 17.08 -31.69 -12.07
CA VAL A 652 17.90 -32.47 -11.14
C VAL A 652 17.46 -33.92 -11.22
N VAL A 653 18.44 -34.80 -11.43
CA VAL A 653 18.23 -36.25 -11.46
C VAL A 653 18.71 -36.80 -10.11
N PHE A 654 17.84 -37.47 -9.42
CA PHE A 654 18.11 -38.03 -8.09
C PHE A 654 17.31 -39.31 -7.87
N ASP A 655 17.74 -40.15 -6.95
CA ASP A 655 17.03 -41.30 -6.51
C ASP A 655 15.80 -40.92 -5.67
N ALA A 656 14.63 -41.45 -5.97
CA ALA A 656 13.38 -40.98 -5.36
C ALA A 656 13.24 -41.35 -3.87
N ASP A 657 13.91 -42.43 -3.43
CA ASP A 657 13.81 -42.94 -2.05
C ASP A 657 14.88 -42.35 -1.14
N THR A 658 16.10 -42.14 -1.67
CA THR A 658 17.27 -41.70 -0.90
C THR A 658 17.62 -40.23 -1.13
N LEU A 659 17.00 -39.59 -2.11
CA LEU A 659 17.32 -38.24 -2.59
C LEU A 659 18.77 -38.05 -3.03
N ALA A 660 19.50 -39.14 -3.27
CA ALA A 660 20.89 -39.11 -3.76
C ALA A 660 20.97 -38.56 -5.17
N ILE A 661 21.79 -37.52 -5.39
CA ILE A 661 21.91 -36.82 -6.66
C ILE A 661 22.79 -37.60 -7.65
N ASP A 662 22.29 -37.81 -8.87
CA ASP A 662 23.14 -38.16 -10.01
C ASP A 662 23.62 -36.87 -10.72
N PHE A 663 24.80 -36.42 -10.37
CA PHE A 663 25.38 -35.19 -10.91
C PHE A 663 25.60 -35.25 -12.41
N ASP A 664 26.08 -36.40 -12.96
CA ASP A 664 26.36 -36.55 -14.36
C ASP A 664 25.07 -36.56 -15.19
N ALA A 665 24.05 -37.26 -14.74
CA ALA A 665 22.74 -37.23 -15.38
C ALA A 665 22.09 -35.83 -15.30
N THR A 666 22.24 -35.14 -14.17
CA THR A 666 21.77 -33.77 -14.00
C THR A 666 22.43 -32.80 -15.00
N VAL A 667 23.75 -32.87 -15.16
CA VAL A 667 24.47 -32.05 -16.14
C VAL A 667 23.96 -32.33 -17.56
N ARG A 668 23.78 -33.61 -17.94
CA ARG A 668 23.23 -33.98 -19.24
C ARG A 668 21.81 -33.46 -19.46
N ALA A 669 20.92 -33.64 -18.49
CA ALA A 669 19.54 -33.18 -18.55
C ALA A 669 19.47 -31.65 -18.71
N ARG A 670 20.24 -30.90 -17.92
CA ARG A 670 20.34 -29.43 -18.02
C ARG A 670 20.89 -28.96 -19.36
N ALA A 671 21.92 -29.62 -19.88
CA ALA A 671 22.47 -29.31 -21.20
C ALA A 671 21.46 -29.57 -22.33
N GLN A 672 20.67 -30.64 -22.20
CA GLN A 672 19.59 -30.93 -23.16
C GLN A 672 18.48 -29.86 -23.08
N GLU A 673 18.08 -29.44 -21.90
CA GLU A 673 17.06 -28.39 -21.73
C GLU A 673 17.54 -27.05 -22.29
N ARG A 674 18.80 -26.67 -22.07
CA ARG A 674 19.37 -25.44 -22.68
C ARG A 674 19.31 -25.47 -24.20
N ARG A 675 19.67 -26.60 -24.83
CA ARG A 675 19.53 -26.75 -26.29
C ARG A 675 18.07 -26.64 -26.73
N ALA A 676 17.15 -27.28 -26.00
CA ALA A 676 15.73 -27.22 -26.31
C ALA A 676 15.17 -25.79 -26.19
N ARG A 677 15.62 -25.03 -25.20
CA ARG A 677 15.24 -23.61 -25.04
C ARG A 677 15.73 -22.76 -26.21
N ILE A 678 16.99 -22.95 -26.64
CA ILE A 678 17.52 -22.23 -27.78
C ILE A 678 16.75 -22.58 -29.07
N ALA A 679 16.42 -23.85 -29.26
CA ALA A 679 15.71 -24.29 -30.47
C ALA A 679 14.27 -23.70 -30.57
N ARG A 680 13.60 -23.41 -29.46
CA ARG A 680 12.26 -22.81 -29.43
C ARG A 680 12.26 -21.30 -29.20
N SER A 681 13.45 -20.67 -29.06
CA SER A 681 13.55 -19.23 -28.85
C SER A 681 13.21 -18.47 -30.13
N ILE A 682 12.66 -17.28 -29.95
CA ILE A 682 12.44 -16.31 -31.03
C ILE A 682 13.28 -15.05 -30.79
N PRO A 683 13.64 -14.30 -31.86
CA PRO A 683 14.31 -13.01 -31.70
C PRO A 683 13.54 -12.05 -30.79
N TYR A 684 14.31 -11.21 -30.09
CA TYR A 684 13.71 -10.24 -29.14
C TYR A 684 12.69 -9.30 -29.82
N ASP A 685 13.00 -8.82 -31.03
CA ASP A 685 12.10 -7.91 -31.74
C ASP A 685 10.78 -8.58 -32.16
N GLU A 686 10.80 -9.87 -32.48
CA GLU A 686 9.60 -10.65 -32.75
C GLU A 686 8.80 -10.87 -31.47
N PHE A 687 9.48 -11.22 -30.36
CA PHE A 687 8.87 -11.34 -29.05
C PHE A 687 8.19 -10.05 -28.62
N VAL A 688 8.88 -8.90 -28.69
CA VAL A 688 8.32 -7.60 -28.32
C VAL A 688 7.11 -7.25 -29.20
N LYS A 689 7.18 -7.50 -30.50
CA LYS A 689 6.06 -7.26 -31.42
C LYS A 689 4.83 -8.06 -31.02
N GLU A 690 4.99 -9.32 -30.65
CA GLU A 690 3.91 -10.20 -30.23
C GLU A 690 3.34 -9.78 -28.86
N TRP A 691 4.22 -9.46 -27.89
CA TRP A 691 3.82 -9.19 -26.50
C TRP A 691 3.51 -7.72 -26.20
N SER A 692 3.72 -6.81 -27.16
CA SER A 692 3.31 -5.40 -27.04
C SER A 692 1.84 -5.17 -27.40
N GLN A 693 1.11 -6.21 -27.72
CA GLN A 693 -0.31 -6.11 -28.03
C GLN A 693 -1.13 -5.79 -26.77
N PRO A 694 -2.27 -5.09 -26.90
CA PRO A 694 -3.13 -4.74 -25.79
C PRO A 694 -3.82 -5.96 -25.15
N LYS A 695 -3.82 -7.10 -25.81
CA LYS A 695 -4.30 -8.39 -25.30
C LYS A 695 -3.20 -9.41 -25.40
N PRO A 696 -3.18 -10.40 -24.50
CA PRO A 696 -2.29 -11.54 -24.62
C PRO A 696 -2.47 -12.26 -25.95
N PRO A 697 -1.39 -12.90 -26.51
CA PRO A 697 -1.52 -13.69 -27.72
C PRO A 697 -2.57 -14.78 -27.61
N ALA A 698 -3.39 -14.95 -28.63
CA ALA A 698 -4.55 -15.86 -28.63
C ALA A 698 -4.16 -17.35 -28.44
N HIS A 699 -2.92 -17.71 -28.73
CA HIS A 699 -2.43 -19.11 -28.57
C HIS A 699 -2.03 -19.44 -27.12
N LEU A 700 -1.97 -18.46 -26.22
CA LEU A 700 -1.63 -18.69 -24.82
C LEU A 700 -2.87 -19.13 -24.06
N HIS A 701 -2.73 -20.29 -23.42
CA HIS A 701 -3.70 -20.72 -22.44
C HIS A 701 -3.47 -20.01 -21.12
N TYR A 702 -4.38 -19.15 -20.76
CA TYR A 702 -4.40 -18.51 -19.46
C TYR A 702 -5.11 -19.43 -18.47
N PHE A 703 -4.40 -19.81 -17.43
CA PHE A 703 -4.93 -20.69 -16.42
C PHE A 703 -6.19 -20.09 -15.77
N GLY A 704 -7.34 -20.64 -16.18
CA GLY A 704 -8.61 -20.48 -15.51
C GLY A 704 -9.31 -19.13 -15.61
N CYS A 705 -8.62 -18.07 -16.03
CA CYS A 705 -9.16 -16.74 -15.82
C CYS A 705 -9.30 -15.91 -17.09
N TRP A 706 -8.51 -16.21 -18.11
CA TRP A 706 -8.44 -15.37 -19.28
C TRP A 706 -9.13 -15.97 -20.49
N GLY A 707 -9.26 -17.24 -20.62
CA GLY A 707 -9.82 -17.96 -21.75
C GLY A 707 -10.91 -17.18 -22.52
N ASP A 708 -12.04 -17.78 -22.70
CA ASP A 708 -13.22 -17.11 -23.28
C ASP A 708 -14.05 -16.35 -22.24
N ASP A 709 -13.50 -16.11 -21.06
CA ASP A 709 -14.19 -15.40 -19.98
C ASP A 709 -14.40 -13.93 -20.35
N ALA A 710 -15.64 -13.59 -20.69
CA ALA A 710 -16.06 -12.24 -21.00
C ALA A 710 -15.95 -11.27 -19.81
N SER A 711 -15.68 -11.78 -18.59
CA SER A 711 -15.49 -10.93 -17.42
C SER A 711 -14.12 -10.27 -17.34
N VAL A 712 -13.19 -10.61 -18.23
CA VAL A 712 -11.89 -9.94 -18.27
C VAL A 712 -11.99 -8.68 -19.11
N LEU A 713 -11.93 -7.55 -18.44
CA LEU A 713 -11.93 -6.24 -19.07
C LEU A 713 -10.49 -5.71 -19.21
N TYR A 714 -10.10 -5.38 -20.43
CA TYR A 714 -8.87 -4.63 -20.63
C TYR A 714 -9.14 -3.14 -20.40
N VAL A 715 -8.56 -2.62 -19.35
CA VAL A 715 -8.75 -1.21 -18.97
C VAL A 715 -7.66 -0.36 -19.60
N GLY A 716 -7.98 0.14 -20.76
CA GLY A 716 -7.27 1.25 -21.39
C GLY A 716 -5.83 0.99 -21.79
N GLY A 717 -5.42 1.67 -22.84
CA GLY A 717 -4.02 1.88 -23.18
C GLY A 717 -3.38 2.92 -22.26
N PRO A 718 -2.10 3.22 -22.48
CA PRO A 718 -1.40 4.25 -21.72
C PRO A 718 -2.14 5.58 -21.76
N ALA A 719 -2.25 6.28 -20.62
CA ALA A 719 -2.86 7.60 -20.56
C ALA A 719 -2.19 8.59 -21.55
N SER A 720 -0.86 8.47 -21.69
CA SER A 720 -0.06 9.28 -22.61
C SER A 720 -0.34 9.03 -24.11
N THR A 721 -1.06 7.98 -24.48
CA THR A 721 -1.51 7.75 -25.88
C THR A 721 -2.85 8.41 -26.18
N ARG A 722 -3.50 8.97 -25.15
CA ARG A 722 -4.73 9.72 -25.29
C ARG A 722 -4.40 11.18 -25.58
N ASP A 723 -5.37 11.90 -26.13
CA ASP A 723 -5.23 13.34 -26.24
C ASP A 723 -4.90 13.91 -24.86
N ALA A 724 -3.71 14.49 -24.73
CA ALA A 724 -3.21 15.04 -23.46
C ALA A 724 -4.12 16.14 -22.89
N ASN A 725 -4.97 16.74 -23.75
CA ASN A 725 -5.91 17.77 -23.35
C ASN A 725 -7.25 17.22 -22.85
N THR A 726 -7.50 15.93 -23.05
CA THR A 726 -8.76 15.29 -22.64
C THR A 726 -8.51 13.84 -22.20
N PRO A 727 -7.86 13.61 -21.06
CA PRO A 727 -7.74 12.26 -20.51
C PRO A 727 -9.15 11.73 -20.26
N GLN A 728 -9.44 10.56 -20.81
CA GLN A 728 -10.74 9.92 -20.58
C GLN A 728 -10.56 8.88 -19.47
N PRO A 729 -11.09 9.13 -18.28
CA PRO A 729 -11.04 8.21 -17.19
C PRO A 729 -11.84 6.93 -17.49
N ASN A 730 -11.50 5.85 -16.84
CA ASN A 730 -12.25 4.60 -16.93
C ASN A 730 -13.49 4.67 -16.06
N TYR A 731 -14.62 4.30 -16.63
CA TYR A 731 -15.87 4.09 -15.89
C TYR A 731 -16.26 2.62 -16.02
N MET A 732 -16.34 1.94 -14.86
CA MET A 732 -16.76 0.55 -14.81
C MET A 732 -18.27 0.46 -14.61
N PRO A 733 -19.00 -0.27 -15.45
CA PRO A 733 -20.44 -0.44 -15.27
C PRO A 733 -20.74 -1.16 -13.95
N HIS A 734 -21.88 -0.86 -13.36
CA HIS A 734 -22.30 -1.53 -12.14
C HIS A 734 -22.45 -3.06 -12.40
N PRO A 735 -21.96 -3.95 -11.52
CA PRO A 735 -22.02 -5.41 -11.74
C PRO A 735 -23.43 -5.94 -12.02
N LYS A 736 -24.47 -5.34 -11.44
CA LYS A 736 -25.87 -5.68 -11.73
C LYS A 736 -26.24 -5.35 -13.16
N ASP A 737 -25.79 -4.22 -13.72
CA ASP A 737 -26.09 -3.81 -15.09
C ASP A 737 -25.38 -4.73 -16.08
N VAL A 738 -24.14 -5.13 -15.78
CA VAL A 738 -23.41 -6.15 -16.57
C VAL A 738 -24.18 -7.45 -16.57
N ARG A 739 -24.66 -7.89 -15.40
CA ARG A 739 -25.44 -9.12 -15.29
C ARG A 739 -26.78 -9.07 -15.97
N ILE A 740 -27.46 -7.94 -15.92
CA ILE A 740 -28.72 -7.70 -16.67
C ILE A 740 -28.43 -7.81 -18.17
N ALA A 741 -27.43 -7.11 -18.67
CA ALA A 741 -27.06 -7.15 -20.09
C ALA A 741 -26.66 -8.56 -20.56
N GLU A 742 -25.94 -9.33 -19.75
CA GLU A 742 -25.63 -10.74 -20.02
C GLU A 742 -26.89 -11.60 -20.13
N LEU A 743 -27.82 -11.42 -19.19
CA LEU A 743 -29.11 -12.16 -19.19
C LEU A 743 -29.99 -11.79 -20.37
N GLU A 744 -30.07 -10.51 -20.72
CA GLU A 744 -30.78 -10.03 -21.90
C GLU A 744 -30.18 -10.59 -23.19
N ALA A 745 -28.84 -10.58 -23.31
CA ALA A 745 -28.17 -11.19 -24.46
C ALA A 745 -28.42 -12.71 -24.55
N LYS A 746 -28.50 -13.40 -23.41
CA LYS A 746 -28.80 -14.81 -23.33
C LYS A 746 -30.26 -15.12 -23.74
N LEU A 747 -31.20 -14.29 -23.29
CA LEU A 747 -32.59 -14.36 -23.67
C LEU A 747 -32.79 -14.08 -25.17
N ALA A 748 -32.09 -13.07 -25.71
CA ALA A 748 -32.14 -12.75 -27.15
C ALA A 748 -31.62 -13.94 -28.00
N ARG A 749 -30.52 -14.61 -27.59
CA ARG A 749 -30.01 -15.82 -28.26
C ARG A 749 -31.01 -16.97 -28.21
N LEU A 750 -31.65 -17.19 -27.07
CA LEU A 750 -32.68 -18.24 -26.94
C LEU A 750 -33.92 -17.92 -27.74
N GLY A 751 -34.34 -16.68 -27.82
CA GLY A 751 -35.44 -16.22 -28.68
C GLY A 751 -35.14 -16.38 -30.18
N ALA A 752 -33.91 -16.10 -30.59
CA ALA A 752 -33.47 -16.31 -31.97
C ALA A 752 -33.45 -17.82 -32.35
N LEU A 753 -33.01 -18.67 -31.46
CA LEU A 753 -33.04 -20.13 -31.65
C LEU A 753 -34.45 -20.70 -31.63
N GLY A 754 -35.42 -20.04 -30.98
CA GLY A 754 -36.82 -20.40 -31.00
C GLY A 754 -37.51 -20.10 -32.34
N ASN A 755 -37.09 -19.01 -33.00
CA ASN A 755 -37.64 -18.60 -34.31
C ASN A 755 -37.05 -19.38 -35.49
N GLU A 756 -35.89 -20.04 -35.33
CA GLU A 756 -35.34 -20.95 -36.37
C GLU A 756 -35.96 -22.35 -36.34
N LYS A 757 -36.79 -22.66 -35.35
CA LYS A 757 -37.47 -23.96 -35.21
C LYS A 757 -38.97 -23.91 -35.53
N GLN A 758 -39.48 -22.82 -36.02
CA GLN A 758 -40.80 -22.69 -36.65
C GLN A 758 -40.64 -22.52 -38.16
#